data_ef81d0ed2f58c38d22408f1e7f2727fa
#
_entry.id   ef81d0ed2f58c38d22408f1e7f2727fa
#
_cell.length_a   1.000
_cell.length_b   1.000
_cell.length_c   1.000
_cell.angle_alpha   90.00
_cell.angle_beta   90.00
_cell.angle_gamma   90.00
#
_symmetry.space_group_name_H-M   'P 1'
#
loop_
_entity.id
_entity.type
_entity.pdbx_description
1 polymer ?
#
loop_
_entity_poly.entity_id
_entity_poly.type
_entity_poly.pdbx_seq_one_letter_code
_entity_poly.pdbx_strand_id
1 'polypeptide(L)'
;MIGLCLLISLALLPGAARATVAGPEWNSSLSHRDAGSVSRAAAPDPSAPAADSTATGRETQAPAVVPRPVRTLPEVRIERARILSDARRRLPTAFVTDVRVDASGRALETLSETLGQAAGVRIVQYGGLGAFSTVSLRGSPPGQVAIYLDGVPLTSAAHGVVNLADLPVTAVDRVEVYRGISPLSLGVATPGGAINLVTISSPELREVRVTRGSFGTWEARGTAGARHAGIAALLHAGYQGSDGDFPFFDDNGTGGDPADDGVSVRANSHFDAATALATLEFAARGGVRARLREDLFHKWQGVPGRGANQALHTRLSFLRSISTLELERHGSRAWPDVRVLGAVQRERSRFRDLGLELGLGRHDTDDRIGGEDVSLGIEWPRLPLGLSIQAGGLLRRERADLSDAADGEPEPPESQRAVSGAHAGVQLRPFGEWFTLHAAERWDRIQDRLRPVGVAGGAPRSDVARELDSPQLGTRIAGPRGFDLRANWARAERAPDFLELFGNQGSVLGNPELLPEQGENWDAGAAWSATLAPDVLGAVECIHFESRARDLIVFDRNSASSVKALNVSRALIRGEELSVRMSAPAGFSFSGSLSRQSSADEGAEPAYRGKRLPQRPEWQVYALLGWTMGRLRAAADVHYIGGNALDRYNSEWAASRALIGASVSMLVHRGGLRLALEGKNLGGGRATDVGGFPLPGRSVFFSCRARLGAPVSGLH
;
A
#
# COMPACT_ATOMS: atom_id res chain seq x y z
N MET A 1 -0.16 -34.59 2.85
CA MET A 1 -0.51 -33.19 2.52
C MET A 1 0.59 -32.18 2.92
N ILE A 2 1.35 -32.44 3.96
CA ILE A 2 2.52 -31.63 4.35
C ILE A 2 3.66 -31.71 3.30
N GLY A 3 3.78 -32.82 2.55
CA GLY A 3 4.78 -33.01 1.51
C GLY A 3 4.59 -32.19 0.21
N LEU A 4 3.39 -31.68 -0.07
CA LEU A 4 3.12 -30.91 -1.29
C LEU A 4 3.53 -29.44 -1.11
N CYS A 5 3.42 -28.87 0.09
CA CYS A 5 3.92 -27.52 0.41
C CYS A 5 5.45 -27.47 0.44
N LEU A 6 6.12 -28.55 0.88
CA LEU A 6 7.58 -28.67 0.85
C LEU A 6 8.15 -28.77 -0.58
N LEU A 7 7.42 -29.37 -1.51
CA LEU A 7 7.85 -29.49 -2.91
C LEU A 7 7.81 -28.16 -3.67
N ILE A 8 6.89 -27.27 -3.33
CA ILE A 8 6.84 -25.92 -3.92
C ILE A 8 7.96 -25.03 -3.37
N SER A 9 8.34 -25.20 -2.11
CA SER A 9 9.47 -24.47 -1.50
C SER A 9 10.84 -24.93 -1.99
N LEU A 10 10.98 -26.18 -2.47
CA LEU A 10 12.24 -26.69 -3.03
C LEU A 10 12.45 -26.37 -4.52
N ALA A 11 11.40 -26.04 -5.26
CA ALA A 11 11.48 -25.76 -6.70
C ALA A 11 11.96 -24.33 -7.03
N LEU A 12 12.10 -23.46 -6.03
CA LEU A 12 12.54 -22.06 -6.21
C LEU A 12 13.95 -21.77 -5.66
N LEU A 13 14.76 -22.77 -5.42
CA LEU A 13 16.19 -22.56 -5.14
C LEU A 13 16.93 -22.18 -6.44
N PRO A 14 17.71 -21.09 -6.45
CA PRO A 14 18.43 -20.64 -7.65
C PRO A 14 19.68 -21.51 -7.88
N GLY A 15 19.56 -22.46 -8.74
CA GLY A 15 20.64 -23.25 -9.26
C GLY A 15 20.43 -23.54 -10.73
N ALA A 16 20.57 -22.56 -11.61
CA ALA A 16 20.75 -22.82 -13.03
C ALA A 16 21.38 -21.61 -13.73
N ALA A 17 22.61 -21.81 -14.10
CA ALA A 17 23.27 -21.41 -15.32
C ALA A 17 22.88 -20.07 -15.97
N ARG A 18 23.79 -19.11 -15.91
CA ARG A 18 23.90 -18.03 -16.87
C ARG A 18 24.06 -18.61 -18.28
N ALA A 19 23.01 -18.53 -19.07
CA ALA A 19 23.12 -18.63 -20.52
C ALA A 19 23.42 -17.22 -21.03
N THR A 20 24.65 -16.96 -21.41
CA THR A 20 25.08 -15.81 -22.21
C THR A 20 24.46 -15.93 -23.59
N VAL A 21 23.44 -15.13 -23.85
CA VAL A 21 22.95 -14.88 -25.18
C VAL A 21 23.77 -13.71 -25.74
N ALA A 22 24.66 -14.00 -26.66
CA ALA A 22 25.36 -13.00 -27.46
C ALA A 22 24.33 -12.23 -28.30
N GLY A 23 24.25 -10.92 -28.12
CA GLY A 23 23.49 -10.03 -28.97
C GLY A 23 24.25 -9.76 -30.28
N PRO A 24 23.55 -9.61 -31.42
CA PRO A 24 24.21 -9.21 -32.65
C PRO A 24 24.55 -7.72 -32.63
N GLU A 25 25.79 -7.41 -32.89
CA GLU A 25 26.28 -6.08 -33.19
C GLU A 25 25.58 -5.51 -34.44
N TRP A 26 24.96 -4.36 -34.31
CA TRP A 26 24.55 -3.55 -35.45
C TRP A 26 25.56 -2.44 -35.66
N ASN A 27 26.32 -2.62 -36.73
CA ASN A 27 27.31 -1.69 -37.26
C ASN A 27 26.60 -0.49 -37.90
N SER A 28 26.93 0.69 -37.45
CA SER A 28 26.55 1.96 -38.07
C SER A 28 27.43 2.28 -39.26
N SER A 29 26.84 2.41 -40.42
CA SER A 29 27.47 3.17 -41.49
C SER A 29 26.44 4.05 -42.20
N LEU A 30 26.66 5.33 -42.03
CA LEU A 30 26.01 6.45 -42.68
C LEU A 30 26.33 6.46 -44.19
N SER A 31 25.36 6.84 -44.99
CA SER A 31 25.63 7.71 -46.12
C SER A 31 24.44 8.58 -46.48
N HIS A 32 24.67 9.88 -46.50
CA HIS A 32 23.84 10.92 -47.10
C HIS A 32 23.61 10.68 -48.57
N ARG A 33 22.41 10.99 -49.07
CA ARG A 33 22.22 11.73 -50.35
C ARG A 33 20.77 12.17 -50.54
N ASP A 34 20.63 13.47 -50.63
CA ASP A 34 19.96 14.38 -51.57
C ASP A 34 18.54 14.11 -52.09
N ALA A 35 17.78 15.07 -51.82
CA ALA A 35 16.81 15.90 -52.55
C ALA A 35 16.26 15.43 -53.92
N GLY A 36 14.95 15.51 -54.06
CA GLY A 36 14.21 15.40 -55.33
C GLY A 36 12.73 15.73 -55.19
N SER A 37 12.44 16.94 -55.43
CA SER A 37 11.30 17.74 -55.86
C SER A 37 10.04 17.06 -56.46
N VAL A 38 8.90 17.58 -56.04
CA VAL A 38 7.69 18.01 -56.77
C VAL A 38 6.86 16.98 -57.55
N SER A 39 5.60 16.84 -57.19
CA SER A 39 4.52 17.12 -58.14
C SER A 39 3.13 17.23 -57.46
N ARG A 40 2.44 18.26 -57.83
CA ARG A 40 1.11 18.71 -57.50
C ARG A 40 0.15 18.19 -58.57
N ALA A 41 -1.01 17.61 -58.21
CA ALA A 41 -2.20 17.48 -59.08
C ALA A 41 -3.43 17.44 -58.17
N ALA A 42 -4.24 18.46 -58.11
CA ALA A 42 -5.33 18.90 -58.98
C ALA A 42 -6.62 18.07 -58.70
N ALA A 43 -7.59 18.80 -58.10
CA ALA A 43 -8.97 18.37 -57.94
C ALA A 43 -9.75 18.48 -59.29
N PRO A 44 -10.88 17.83 -59.45
CA PRO A 44 -11.88 18.29 -60.39
C PRO A 44 -13.21 18.67 -59.66
N ASP A 45 -13.80 19.72 -60.19
CA ASP A 45 -15.02 20.45 -59.87
C ASP A 45 -16.25 19.79 -60.53
N PRO A 46 -17.48 20.14 -60.07
CA PRO A 46 -18.70 19.42 -60.38
C PRO A 46 -19.53 20.02 -61.53
N SER A 47 -20.32 19.20 -62.18
CA SER A 47 -21.50 19.70 -62.90
C SER A 47 -22.53 18.64 -63.17
N ALA A 48 -23.79 19.03 -62.89
CA ALA A 48 -25.06 18.33 -63.03
C ALA A 48 -25.43 18.00 -64.49
N PRO A 49 -26.51 17.31 -64.85
CA PRO A 49 -27.85 17.81 -64.56
C PRO A 49 -28.94 16.77 -64.17
N ALA A 50 -30.07 17.29 -63.81
CA ALA A 50 -31.35 16.69 -63.46
C ALA A 50 -32.04 15.89 -64.60
N ALA A 51 -32.77 14.87 -64.22
CA ALA A 51 -33.90 14.34 -64.99
C ALA A 51 -35.05 13.95 -64.08
N ASP A 52 -36.15 14.54 -64.34
CA ASP A 52 -37.47 14.44 -63.75
C ASP A 52 -38.13 13.11 -64.13
N SER A 53 -38.80 12.41 -63.19
CA SER A 53 -39.95 11.56 -63.50
C SER A 53 -40.80 11.30 -62.26
N THR A 54 -41.98 11.82 -62.32
CA THR A 54 -43.16 11.57 -61.50
C THR A 54 -43.56 10.08 -61.43
N ALA A 55 -43.82 9.54 -60.23
CA ALA A 55 -44.76 8.45 -59.96
C ALA A 55 -45.17 8.37 -58.48
N THR A 56 -46.40 8.76 -58.27
CA THR A 56 -47.42 8.31 -57.30
C THR A 56 -47.05 7.48 -56.07
N GLY A 57 -47.46 8.04 -54.95
CA GLY A 57 -47.67 7.62 -53.61
C GLY A 57 -47.84 6.16 -53.23
N ARG A 58 -47.15 5.84 -52.16
CA ARG A 58 -47.62 4.97 -51.10
C ARG A 58 -46.88 5.37 -49.81
N GLU A 59 -47.62 5.97 -48.88
CA GLU A 59 -47.14 6.20 -47.51
C GLU A 59 -46.84 4.84 -46.88
N THR A 60 -45.57 4.53 -46.71
CA THR A 60 -45.09 3.47 -45.80
C THR A 60 -44.56 4.21 -44.56
N GLN A 61 -45.32 4.15 -43.46
CA GLN A 61 -44.90 4.59 -42.15
C GLN A 61 -43.54 3.96 -41.83
N ALA A 62 -42.54 4.80 -41.63
CA ALA A 62 -41.26 4.37 -41.08
C ALA A 62 -41.48 3.81 -39.67
N PRO A 63 -40.90 2.65 -39.33
CA PRO A 63 -41.02 2.11 -38.00
C PRO A 63 -40.37 3.09 -37.00
N ALA A 64 -41.13 3.45 -35.97
CA ALA A 64 -40.69 4.26 -34.87
C ALA A 64 -39.35 3.69 -34.33
N VAL A 65 -38.30 4.51 -34.38
CA VAL A 65 -37.03 4.19 -33.75
C VAL A 65 -37.28 4.19 -32.25
N VAL A 66 -37.55 3.02 -31.70
CA VAL A 66 -37.56 2.78 -30.24
C VAL A 66 -36.13 3.08 -29.76
N PRO A 67 -35.90 4.07 -28.91
CA PRO A 67 -34.57 4.29 -28.37
C PRO A 67 -34.16 3.02 -27.62
N ARG A 68 -33.11 2.34 -28.12
CA ARG A 68 -32.52 1.19 -27.41
C ARG A 68 -32.13 1.67 -26.02
N PRO A 69 -32.56 0.98 -24.94
CA PRO A 69 -32.13 1.33 -23.60
C PRO A 69 -30.61 1.29 -23.57
N VAL A 70 -30.00 2.40 -23.21
CA VAL A 70 -28.55 2.48 -22.92
C VAL A 70 -28.33 1.51 -21.75
N ARG A 71 -27.78 0.34 -22.04
CA ARG A 71 -27.44 -0.65 -21.01
C ARG A 71 -26.31 -0.07 -20.17
N THR A 72 -26.64 0.40 -19.00
CA THR A 72 -25.69 0.72 -17.95
C THR A 72 -24.82 -0.51 -17.67
N LEU A 73 -23.51 -0.34 -17.77
CA LEU A 73 -22.55 -1.39 -17.55
C LEU A 73 -22.72 -1.99 -16.13
N PRO A 74 -22.64 -3.31 -15.98
CA PRO A 74 -22.78 -3.97 -14.67
C PRO A 74 -21.80 -3.48 -13.60
N GLU A 75 -20.66 -2.92 -13.99
CA GLU A 75 -19.67 -2.30 -13.07
C GLU A 75 -20.27 -1.17 -12.22
N VAL A 76 -21.13 -0.34 -12.77
CA VAL A 76 -21.79 0.75 -12.01
C VAL A 76 -22.77 0.20 -10.97
N ARG A 77 -23.45 -0.89 -11.26
CA ARG A 77 -24.32 -1.58 -10.28
C ARG A 77 -23.54 -2.29 -9.16
N ILE A 78 -22.36 -2.80 -9.48
CA ILE A 78 -21.47 -3.46 -8.53
C ILE A 78 -20.86 -2.43 -7.56
N GLU A 79 -20.52 -1.22 -8.02
CA GLU A 79 -20.06 -0.14 -7.13
C GLU A 79 -21.11 0.28 -6.10
N ARG A 80 -22.38 0.29 -6.44
CA ARG A 80 -23.46 0.64 -5.49
C ARG A 80 -23.59 -0.37 -4.34
N ALA A 81 -23.37 -1.65 -4.59
CA ALA A 81 -23.35 -2.69 -3.54
C ALA A 81 -22.01 -2.71 -2.76
N ARG A 82 -20.94 -2.13 -3.33
CA ARG A 82 -19.58 -2.09 -2.77
C ARG A 82 -19.24 -0.82 -1.99
N ILE A 83 -20.14 0.16 -1.93
CA ILE A 83 -20.00 1.35 -1.05
C ILE A 83 -19.97 0.94 0.43
N LEU A 84 -20.51 -0.23 0.77
CA LEU A 84 -20.38 -0.86 2.08
C LEU A 84 -19.39 -2.01 1.98
N SER A 85 -18.10 -1.70 2.00
CA SER A 85 -17.03 -2.70 2.08
C SER A 85 -17.14 -3.54 3.35
N ASP A 86 -16.54 -4.74 3.33
CA ASP A 86 -16.45 -5.59 4.52
C ASP A 86 -15.74 -4.87 5.67
N ALA A 87 -14.79 -3.99 5.37
CA ALA A 87 -14.12 -3.13 6.32
C ALA A 87 -15.09 -2.21 7.09
N ARG A 88 -16.01 -1.55 6.37
CA ARG A 88 -17.06 -0.71 6.98
C ARG A 88 -18.09 -1.52 7.76
N ARG A 89 -18.31 -2.79 7.41
CA ARG A 89 -19.20 -3.68 8.20
C ARG A 89 -18.58 -4.06 9.53
N ARG A 90 -17.25 -4.30 9.56
CA ARG A 90 -16.53 -4.66 10.78
C ARG A 90 -16.52 -3.53 11.80
N LEU A 91 -16.37 -2.29 11.36
CA LEU A 91 -16.34 -1.11 12.24
C LEU A 91 -17.16 0.03 11.61
N PRO A 92 -18.49 0.05 11.81
CA PRO A 92 -19.40 0.99 11.15
C PRO A 92 -19.17 2.47 11.49
N THR A 93 -18.57 2.75 12.64
CA THR A 93 -18.28 4.12 13.10
C THR A 93 -17.00 4.67 12.48
N ALA A 94 -16.04 3.81 12.09
CA ALA A 94 -14.75 4.24 11.55
C ALA A 94 -14.84 4.88 10.17
N PHE A 95 -13.90 5.79 9.91
CA PHE A 95 -13.64 6.32 8.57
C PHE A 95 -12.62 5.42 7.86
N VAL A 96 -13.13 4.52 7.03
CA VAL A 96 -12.33 3.54 6.30
C VAL A 96 -12.34 3.85 4.82
N THR A 97 -11.18 3.82 4.19
CA THR A 97 -11.05 3.93 2.74
C THR A 97 -10.64 2.59 2.15
N ASP A 98 -11.45 2.07 1.24
CA ASP A 98 -11.10 0.94 0.38
C ASP A 98 -10.57 1.45 -0.95
N VAL A 99 -9.33 1.08 -1.28
CA VAL A 99 -8.73 1.36 -2.58
C VAL A 99 -8.50 0.03 -3.29
N ARG A 100 -9.09 -0.12 -4.48
CA ARG A 100 -8.86 -1.31 -5.30
C ARG A 100 -7.61 -1.14 -6.12
N VAL A 101 -6.80 -2.18 -6.11
CA VAL A 101 -5.71 -2.32 -7.06
C VAL A 101 -6.29 -2.55 -8.46
N ASP A 102 -5.67 -1.98 -9.48
CA ASP A 102 -6.05 -2.14 -10.91
C ASP A 102 -7.43 -1.55 -11.31
N ALA A 103 -8.04 -0.71 -10.46
CA ALA A 103 -9.33 -0.05 -10.78
C ALA A 103 -9.20 0.99 -11.90
N SER A 104 -8.07 1.67 -12.00
CA SER A 104 -7.81 2.74 -12.96
C SER A 104 -7.48 2.24 -14.37
N GLY A 105 -7.11 0.95 -14.52
CA GLY A 105 -6.67 0.38 -15.80
C GLY A 105 -5.27 0.86 -16.24
N ARG A 106 -4.42 1.23 -15.30
CA ARG A 106 -3.04 1.64 -15.52
C ARG A 106 -2.19 0.50 -16.09
N ALA A 107 -1.09 0.84 -16.76
CA ALA A 107 -0.14 -0.13 -17.29
C ALA A 107 0.74 -0.74 -16.20
N LEU A 108 1.20 0.06 -15.24
CA LEU A 108 1.97 -0.36 -14.08
C LEU A 108 1.43 0.30 -12.83
N GLU A 109 1.03 -0.47 -11.83
CA GLU A 109 0.53 0.02 -10.57
C GLU A 109 1.47 -0.36 -9.42
N THR A 110 1.71 0.57 -8.49
CA THR A 110 2.51 0.34 -7.30
C THR A 110 1.64 0.48 -6.05
N LEU A 111 2.05 -0.15 -4.95
CA LEU A 111 1.34 -0.02 -3.68
C LEU A 111 1.37 1.43 -3.17
N SER A 112 2.49 2.13 -3.39
CA SER A 112 2.64 3.55 -3.04
C SER A 112 1.62 4.44 -3.76
N GLU A 113 1.40 4.23 -5.06
CA GLU A 113 0.40 4.97 -5.84
C GLU A 113 -1.03 4.60 -5.43
N THR A 114 -1.29 3.33 -5.14
CA THR A 114 -2.60 2.87 -4.67
C THR A 114 -2.94 3.50 -3.32
N LEU A 115 -2.03 3.46 -2.36
CA LEU A 115 -2.21 4.07 -1.04
C LEU A 115 -2.33 5.59 -1.11
N GLY A 116 -1.55 6.26 -1.96
CA GLY A 116 -1.57 7.72 -2.12
C GLY A 116 -2.89 8.30 -2.62
N GLN A 117 -3.83 7.47 -3.09
CA GLN A 117 -5.19 7.89 -3.48
C GLN A 117 -6.08 8.17 -2.26
N ALA A 118 -5.77 7.61 -1.09
CA ALA A 118 -6.57 7.76 0.11
C ALA A 118 -6.23 9.07 0.85
N ALA A 119 -7.25 9.79 1.33
CA ALA A 119 -7.07 10.97 2.16
C ALA A 119 -6.32 10.61 3.45
N GLY A 120 -5.46 11.51 3.93
CA GLY A 120 -4.69 11.32 5.15
C GLY A 120 -3.51 10.35 5.02
N VAL A 121 -3.25 9.80 3.84
CA VAL A 121 -2.12 8.90 3.58
C VAL A 121 -0.96 9.67 2.98
N ARG A 122 0.21 9.56 3.58
CA ARG A 122 1.47 10.09 3.07
C ARG A 122 2.44 8.96 2.80
N ILE A 123 2.95 8.90 1.58
CA ILE A 123 4.04 8.00 1.20
C ILE A 123 5.33 8.80 1.12
N VAL A 124 6.38 8.29 1.72
CA VAL A 124 7.74 8.83 1.64
C VAL A 124 8.60 7.84 0.87
N GLN A 125 9.17 8.28 -0.25
CA GLN A 125 9.98 7.44 -1.14
C GLN A 125 11.44 7.88 -1.12
N TYR A 126 12.34 6.91 -1.11
CA TYR A 126 13.80 7.11 -1.11
C TYR A 126 14.42 6.81 -2.49
N GLY A 127 13.64 6.91 -3.54
CA GLY A 127 14.10 6.65 -4.90
C GLY A 127 13.00 6.19 -5.84
N GLY A 128 13.40 5.55 -6.94
CA GLY A 128 12.52 5.01 -7.95
C GLY A 128 11.78 3.73 -7.56
N LEU A 129 11.28 3.01 -8.55
CA LEU A 129 10.61 1.73 -8.37
C LEU A 129 11.53 0.73 -7.66
N GLY A 130 11.01 -0.01 -6.68
CA GLY A 130 11.76 -0.96 -5.86
C GLY A 130 12.54 -0.35 -4.69
N ALA A 131 12.74 0.99 -4.66
CA ALA A 131 13.42 1.66 -3.56
C ALA A 131 12.58 1.66 -2.27
N PHE A 132 13.27 1.80 -1.13
CA PHE A 132 12.66 1.90 0.18
C PHE A 132 11.56 2.97 0.20
N SER A 133 10.40 2.62 0.75
CA SER A 133 9.30 3.55 0.89
C SER A 133 8.46 3.23 2.12
N THR A 134 7.95 4.26 2.78
CA THR A 134 7.17 4.14 4.01
C THR A 134 5.84 4.84 3.90
N VAL A 135 4.90 4.49 4.78
CA VAL A 135 3.58 5.09 4.86
C VAL A 135 3.34 5.72 6.23
N SER A 136 2.66 6.83 6.22
CA SER A 136 2.19 7.58 7.38
C SER A 136 0.70 7.86 7.21
N LEU A 137 -0.06 7.76 8.29
CA LEU A 137 -1.49 8.08 8.33
C LEU A 137 -1.70 9.32 9.20
N ARG A 138 -2.39 10.35 8.68
CA ARG A 138 -2.70 11.60 9.42
C ARG A 138 -1.46 12.19 10.11
N GLY A 139 -0.30 12.07 9.45
CA GLY A 139 0.98 12.59 9.97
C GLY A 139 1.63 11.77 11.09
N SER A 140 1.10 10.61 11.50
CA SER A 140 1.80 9.70 12.42
C SER A 140 3.12 9.20 11.81
N PRO A 141 4.14 8.89 12.62
CA PRO A 141 5.36 8.26 12.12
C PRO A 141 5.08 6.87 11.53
N PRO A 142 5.88 6.38 10.56
CA PRO A 142 5.67 5.07 9.94
C PRO A 142 5.62 3.90 10.92
N GLY A 143 6.40 3.93 12.00
CA GLY A 143 6.39 2.90 13.06
C GLY A 143 5.09 2.85 13.88
N GLN A 144 4.24 3.88 13.78
CA GLN A 144 2.91 3.90 14.41
C GLN A 144 1.79 3.41 13.49
N VAL A 145 2.08 2.99 12.26
CA VAL A 145 1.09 2.45 11.31
C VAL A 145 1.24 0.94 11.24
N ALA A 146 0.22 0.21 11.70
CA ALA A 146 0.21 -1.24 11.56
C ALA A 146 -0.14 -1.66 10.14
N ILE A 147 0.64 -2.54 9.53
CA ILE A 147 0.39 -3.07 8.19
C ILE A 147 0.14 -4.57 8.28
N TYR A 148 -0.95 -5.01 7.64
CA TYR A 148 -1.40 -6.40 7.63
C TYR A 148 -1.53 -6.93 6.21
N LEU A 149 -1.29 -8.23 6.04
CA LEU A 149 -1.65 -8.99 4.85
C LEU A 149 -2.72 -10.03 5.22
N ASP A 150 -3.97 -9.79 4.80
CA ASP A 150 -5.16 -10.57 5.17
C ASP A 150 -5.32 -10.79 6.70
N GLY A 151 -4.96 -9.78 7.48
CA GLY A 151 -5.03 -9.79 8.94
C GLY A 151 -3.79 -10.35 9.64
N VAL A 152 -2.76 -10.81 8.91
CA VAL A 152 -1.45 -11.18 9.48
C VAL A 152 -0.58 -9.93 9.54
N PRO A 153 -0.06 -9.55 10.71
CA PRO A 153 0.77 -8.35 10.83
C PRO A 153 2.12 -8.53 10.12
N LEU A 154 2.50 -7.52 9.35
CA LEU A 154 3.79 -7.45 8.66
C LEU A 154 4.85 -6.64 9.42
N THR A 155 4.41 -5.88 10.43
CA THR A 155 5.31 -5.17 11.34
C THR A 155 5.92 -6.16 12.31
N SER A 156 7.24 -6.27 12.34
CA SER A 156 7.97 -7.16 13.24
C SER A 156 8.53 -6.40 14.45
N ALA A 157 8.85 -7.15 15.51
CA ALA A 157 9.53 -6.59 16.67
C ALA A 157 10.98 -6.16 16.36
N ALA A 158 11.60 -6.72 15.32
CA ALA A 158 12.95 -6.36 14.90
C ALA A 158 12.99 -5.02 14.16
N HIS A 159 11.99 -4.78 13.31
CA HIS A 159 11.88 -3.58 12.49
C HIS A 159 10.47 -3.00 12.62
N GLY A 160 10.33 -1.91 13.32
CA GLY A 160 9.04 -1.24 13.56
C GLY A 160 8.41 -0.64 12.28
N VAL A 161 9.15 -0.54 11.18
CA VAL A 161 8.72 0.07 9.93
C VAL A 161 8.70 -0.95 8.80
N VAL A 162 7.59 -1.02 8.07
CA VAL A 162 7.44 -1.88 6.90
C VAL A 162 7.84 -1.11 5.64
N ASN A 163 8.73 -1.69 4.83
CA ASN A 163 9.06 -1.18 3.52
C ASN A 163 7.97 -1.56 2.51
N LEU A 164 7.26 -0.58 1.96
CA LEU A 164 6.18 -0.83 0.99
C LEU A 164 6.69 -1.48 -0.31
N ALA A 165 7.97 -1.28 -0.67
CA ALA A 165 8.56 -1.90 -1.85
C ALA A 165 8.81 -3.42 -1.69
N ASP A 166 8.67 -3.96 -0.46
CA ASP A 166 8.75 -5.39 -0.17
C ASP A 166 7.37 -6.06 -0.13
N LEU A 167 6.32 -5.32 -0.55
CA LEU A 167 4.95 -5.80 -0.58
C LEU A 167 4.48 -5.99 -2.04
N PRO A 168 4.06 -7.21 -2.41
CA PRO A 168 3.69 -7.52 -3.79
C PRO A 168 2.30 -6.99 -4.14
N VAL A 169 2.21 -5.80 -4.72
CA VAL A 169 0.93 -5.24 -5.17
C VAL A 169 0.22 -6.15 -6.17
N THR A 170 0.96 -6.96 -6.92
CA THR A 170 0.42 -7.85 -7.96
C THR A 170 -0.50 -8.94 -7.42
N ALA A 171 -0.32 -9.35 -6.17
CA ALA A 171 -1.16 -10.34 -5.48
C ALA A 171 -2.30 -9.71 -4.65
N VAL A 172 -2.40 -8.37 -4.60
CA VAL A 172 -3.39 -7.63 -3.81
C VAL A 172 -4.61 -7.27 -4.66
N ASP A 173 -5.82 -7.51 -4.16
CA ASP A 173 -7.10 -7.08 -4.75
C ASP A 173 -7.47 -5.66 -4.31
N ARG A 174 -7.35 -5.38 -3.03
CA ARG A 174 -7.67 -4.07 -2.44
C ARG A 174 -6.86 -3.78 -1.19
N VAL A 175 -6.81 -2.51 -0.83
CA VAL A 175 -6.18 -2.01 0.39
C VAL A 175 -7.25 -1.33 1.25
N GLU A 176 -7.37 -1.78 2.49
CA GLU A 176 -8.25 -1.20 3.51
C GLU A 176 -7.42 -0.26 4.40
N VAL A 177 -7.74 1.03 4.41
CA VAL A 177 -7.04 2.04 5.22
C VAL A 177 -7.93 2.49 6.37
N TYR A 178 -7.57 2.13 7.59
CA TYR A 178 -8.24 2.50 8.84
C TYR A 178 -7.50 3.69 9.46
N ARG A 179 -8.16 4.84 9.53
CA ARG A 179 -7.57 6.08 10.03
C ARG A 179 -7.98 6.34 11.48
N GLY A 180 -7.02 6.44 12.39
CA GLY A 180 -7.22 6.74 13.81
C GLY A 180 -7.76 5.57 14.63
N ILE A 181 -8.85 4.95 14.23
CA ILE A 181 -9.47 3.77 14.88
C ILE A 181 -9.41 2.57 13.93
N SER A 182 -9.02 1.42 14.43
CA SER A 182 -8.92 0.16 13.66
C SER A 182 -9.66 -0.98 14.36
N PRO A 183 -10.14 -2.01 13.63
CA PRO A 183 -10.76 -3.17 14.25
C PRO A 183 -9.78 -3.88 15.18
N LEU A 184 -10.15 -4.09 16.44
CA LEU A 184 -9.29 -4.76 17.43
C LEU A 184 -9.01 -6.23 17.08
N SER A 185 -9.82 -6.80 16.19
CA SER A 185 -9.64 -8.14 15.62
C SER A 185 -8.46 -8.26 14.64
N LEU A 186 -7.92 -7.13 14.14
CA LEU A 186 -6.74 -7.15 13.26
C LEU A 186 -5.43 -7.38 14.04
N GLY A 187 -5.39 -7.13 15.34
CA GLY A 187 -4.18 -7.31 16.13
C GLY A 187 -3.92 -6.16 17.08
N VAL A 188 -2.67 -5.93 17.46
CA VAL A 188 -2.29 -4.86 18.39
C VAL A 188 -2.69 -3.50 17.80
N ALA A 189 -3.40 -2.69 18.59
CA ALA A 189 -3.76 -1.34 18.19
C ALA A 189 -2.52 -0.45 18.13
N THR A 190 -2.48 0.45 17.15
CA THR A 190 -1.36 1.40 16.98
C THR A 190 -1.88 2.83 16.89
N PRO A 191 -1.12 3.83 17.37
CA PRO A 191 -1.56 5.23 17.40
C PRO A 191 -1.91 5.81 16.03
N GLY A 192 -1.23 5.39 14.96
CA GLY A 192 -1.45 5.91 13.61
C GLY A 192 -2.63 5.29 12.88
N GLY A 193 -3.13 4.14 13.34
CA GLY A 193 -4.14 3.36 12.64
C GLY A 193 -3.56 2.15 11.90
N ALA A 194 -4.34 1.58 10.96
CA ALA A 194 -3.97 0.33 10.31
C ALA A 194 -4.21 0.34 8.79
N ILE A 195 -3.41 -0.44 8.07
CA ILE A 195 -3.57 -0.75 6.66
C ILE A 195 -3.64 -2.26 6.52
N ASN A 196 -4.70 -2.78 5.89
CA ASN A 196 -4.83 -4.19 5.61
C ASN A 196 -4.84 -4.43 4.09
N LEU A 197 -3.85 -5.15 3.61
CA LEU A 197 -3.76 -5.60 2.24
C LEU A 197 -4.57 -6.88 2.10
N VAL A 198 -5.56 -6.87 1.23
CA VAL A 198 -6.41 -8.04 0.99
C VAL A 198 -6.00 -8.67 -0.33
N THR A 199 -5.58 -9.94 -0.29
CA THR A 199 -5.10 -10.64 -1.47
C THR A 199 -6.23 -11.05 -2.42
N ILE A 200 -5.87 -11.32 -3.67
CA ILE A 200 -6.79 -11.88 -4.65
C ILE A 200 -7.28 -13.25 -4.20
N SER A 201 -8.59 -13.50 -4.32
CA SER A 201 -9.23 -14.74 -3.85
C SER A 201 -10.25 -15.34 -4.82
N SER A 202 -10.47 -14.72 -6.00
CA SER A 202 -11.49 -15.21 -6.95
C SER A 202 -11.04 -16.48 -7.67
N PRO A 203 -11.71 -17.63 -7.46
CA PRO A 203 -11.33 -18.88 -8.11
C PRO A 203 -11.70 -18.92 -9.61
N GLU A 204 -12.46 -17.95 -10.12
CA GLU A 204 -12.78 -17.81 -11.54
C GLU A 204 -11.73 -16.98 -12.30
N LEU A 205 -10.79 -16.35 -11.60
CA LEU A 205 -9.79 -15.46 -12.20
C LEU A 205 -8.74 -16.30 -12.96
N ARG A 206 -8.59 -16.02 -14.24
CA ARG A 206 -7.53 -16.53 -15.10
C ARG A 206 -7.01 -15.39 -15.92
N GLU A 207 -5.81 -14.95 -15.63
CA GLU A 207 -5.26 -13.73 -16.21
C GLU A 207 -3.75 -13.83 -16.37
N VAL A 208 -3.24 -13.31 -17.48
CA VAL A 208 -1.82 -13.06 -17.70
C VAL A 208 -1.64 -11.60 -18.05
N ARG A 209 -0.62 -10.96 -17.51
CA ARG A 209 -0.23 -9.59 -17.83
C ARG A 209 1.27 -9.49 -18.02
N VAL A 210 1.67 -8.73 -19.02
CA VAL A 210 3.07 -8.36 -19.27
C VAL A 210 3.11 -6.84 -19.39
N THR A 211 4.12 -6.22 -18.76
CA THR A 211 4.33 -4.77 -18.78
C THR A 211 5.79 -4.49 -19.16
N ARG A 212 6.01 -3.47 -19.97
CA ARG A 212 7.34 -2.93 -20.31
C ARG A 212 7.29 -1.42 -20.18
N GLY A 213 8.40 -0.80 -19.72
CA GLY A 213 8.43 0.64 -19.56
C GLY A 213 9.82 1.25 -19.45
N SER A 214 9.86 2.53 -19.11
CA SER A 214 11.07 3.33 -18.93
C SER A 214 12.00 2.73 -17.87
N PHE A 215 13.27 3.07 -17.93
CA PHE A 215 14.32 2.66 -16.98
C PHE A 215 14.48 1.13 -16.89
N GLY A 216 14.45 0.46 -18.04
CA GLY A 216 14.55 -0.99 -18.08
C GLY A 216 13.40 -1.76 -17.41
N THR A 217 12.31 -1.09 -17.00
CA THR A 217 11.23 -1.72 -16.24
C THR A 217 10.48 -2.78 -17.02
N TRP A 218 10.23 -3.93 -16.41
CA TRP A 218 9.39 -4.99 -16.92
C TRP A 218 8.66 -5.74 -15.80
N GLU A 219 7.50 -6.29 -16.12
CA GLU A 219 6.70 -7.12 -15.23
C GLU A 219 6.03 -8.22 -16.04
N ALA A 220 6.01 -9.43 -15.51
CA ALA A 220 5.19 -10.53 -16.01
C ALA A 220 4.47 -11.18 -14.82
N ARG A 221 3.15 -11.34 -14.92
CA ARG A 221 2.36 -12.00 -13.88
C ARG A 221 1.25 -12.87 -14.46
N GLY A 222 0.93 -13.93 -13.74
CA GLY A 222 -0.13 -14.86 -14.10
C GLY A 222 -0.96 -15.25 -12.87
N THR A 223 -2.27 -15.39 -13.07
CA THR A 223 -3.20 -15.88 -12.06
C THR A 223 -4.07 -16.93 -12.67
N ALA A 224 -4.23 -18.07 -11.99
CA ALA A 224 -5.11 -19.15 -12.41
C ALA A 224 -5.93 -19.65 -11.21
N GLY A 225 -7.24 -19.56 -11.31
CA GLY A 225 -8.18 -20.09 -10.32
C GLY A 225 -9.06 -21.19 -10.89
N ALA A 226 -9.51 -22.09 -10.02
CA ALA A 226 -10.46 -23.15 -10.33
C ALA A 226 -11.30 -23.48 -9.10
N ARG A 227 -12.55 -23.92 -9.36
CA ARG A 227 -13.46 -24.44 -8.33
C ARG A 227 -13.99 -25.79 -8.77
N HIS A 228 -13.90 -26.80 -7.92
CA HIS A 228 -14.44 -28.12 -8.17
C HIS A 228 -14.85 -28.79 -6.85
N ALA A 229 -16.05 -29.38 -6.82
CA ALA A 229 -16.54 -30.22 -5.71
C ALA A 229 -16.36 -29.61 -4.30
N GLY A 230 -16.63 -28.32 -4.12
CA GLY A 230 -16.50 -27.63 -2.82
C GLY A 230 -15.09 -27.18 -2.47
N ILE A 231 -14.12 -27.39 -3.35
CA ILE A 231 -12.74 -26.92 -3.23
C ILE A 231 -12.57 -25.76 -4.22
N ALA A 232 -12.04 -24.63 -3.75
CA ALA A 232 -11.57 -23.54 -4.59
C ALA A 232 -10.06 -23.41 -4.45
N ALA A 233 -9.36 -23.30 -5.58
CA ALA A 233 -7.92 -23.11 -5.63
C ALA A 233 -7.58 -21.87 -6.45
N LEU A 234 -6.55 -21.15 -6.05
CA LEU A 234 -5.99 -20.03 -6.78
C LEU A 234 -4.48 -20.08 -6.68
N LEU A 235 -3.81 -19.89 -7.81
CA LEU A 235 -2.37 -19.72 -7.91
C LEU A 235 -2.08 -18.40 -8.62
N HIS A 236 -1.19 -17.60 -8.05
CA HIS A 236 -0.64 -16.40 -8.65
C HIS A 236 0.88 -16.47 -8.62
N ALA A 237 1.51 -16.03 -9.69
CA ALA A 237 2.95 -15.83 -9.77
C ALA A 237 3.24 -14.54 -10.52
N GLY A 238 4.24 -13.80 -10.06
CA GLY A 238 4.66 -12.54 -10.64
C GLY A 238 6.18 -12.36 -10.55
N TYR A 239 6.72 -11.69 -11.53
CA TYR A 239 8.11 -11.24 -11.54
C TYR A 239 8.16 -9.81 -12.07
N GLN A 240 8.90 -8.93 -11.40
CA GLN A 240 9.06 -7.53 -11.74
C GLN A 240 10.53 -7.12 -11.60
N GLY A 241 11.02 -6.30 -12.51
CA GLY A 241 12.37 -5.76 -12.42
C GLY A 241 12.49 -4.40 -13.09
N SER A 242 13.57 -3.69 -12.76
CA SER A 242 13.94 -2.41 -13.38
C SER A 242 15.43 -2.17 -13.22
N ASP A 243 16.07 -1.56 -14.23
CA ASP A 243 17.44 -1.08 -14.12
C ASP A 243 17.51 0.16 -13.22
N GLY A 244 16.43 0.95 -13.19
CA GLY A 244 16.31 2.11 -12.31
C GLY A 244 17.24 3.28 -12.64
N ASP A 245 17.82 3.30 -13.83
CA ASP A 245 18.85 4.21 -14.36
C ASP A 245 18.28 5.56 -14.84
N PHE A 246 17.43 6.18 -14.04
CA PHE A 246 16.79 7.43 -14.43
C PHE A 246 17.72 8.66 -14.26
N PRO A 247 17.62 9.67 -15.15
CA PRO A 247 18.34 10.92 -15.00
C PRO A 247 17.72 11.77 -13.88
N PHE A 248 18.57 12.41 -13.10
CA PHE A 248 18.17 13.33 -12.04
C PHE A 248 19.10 14.55 -11.98
N PHE A 249 18.61 15.62 -11.36
CA PHE A 249 19.41 16.79 -11.05
C PHE A 249 20.28 16.51 -9.81
N ASP A 250 21.58 16.71 -9.95
CA ASP A 250 22.58 16.50 -8.92
C ASP A 250 23.22 17.84 -8.59
N ASP A 251 23.10 18.22 -7.31
CA ASP A 251 23.73 19.42 -6.74
C ASP A 251 25.09 19.12 -6.08
N ASN A 252 25.65 17.94 -6.36
CA ASN A 252 26.90 17.43 -5.78
C ASN A 252 26.99 17.53 -4.24
N GLY A 253 25.85 17.77 -3.55
CA GLY A 253 25.80 18.00 -2.12
C GLY A 253 26.31 19.39 -1.68
N THR A 254 26.52 20.29 -2.64
CA THR A 254 27.02 21.65 -2.46
C THR A 254 25.92 22.68 -2.67
N GLY A 255 24.77 22.52 -2.06
CA GLY A 255 23.52 23.26 -2.31
C GLY A 255 23.60 24.81 -2.36
N GLY A 256 24.78 25.41 -2.26
CA GLY A 256 25.05 26.83 -2.44
C GLY A 256 25.95 27.16 -3.62
N ASP A 257 26.49 26.19 -4.36
CA ASP A 257 27.35 26.39 -5.53
C ASP A 257 26.71 25.82 -6.80
N PRO A 258 25.96 26.62 -7.58
CA PRO A 258 25.35 26.16 -8.81
C PRO A 258 26.34 25.89 -9.95
N ALA A 259 27.64 26.14 -9.76
CA ALA A 259 28.64 25.95 -10.81
C ALA A 259 28.99 24.48 -11.06
N ASP A 260 28.77 23.61 -10.08
CA ASP A 260 28.99 22.17 -10.15
C ASP A 260 27.69 21.35 -10.32
N ASP A 261 26.53 22.05 -10.37
CA ASP A 261 25.23 21.44 -10.62
C ASP A 261 25.17 20.77 -12.01
N GLY A 262 24.58 19.60 -12.08
CA GLY A 262 24.47 18.86 -13.35
C GLY A 262 23.30 17.88 -13.40
N VAL A 263 23.27 17.14 -14.50
CA VAL A 263 22.37 15.98 -14.64
C VAL A 263 23.20 14.72 -14.55
N SER A 264 22.94 13.93 -13.52
CA SER A 264 23.54 12.63 -13.29
C SER A 264 22.52 11.51 -13.59
N VAL A 265 23.01 10.28 -13.80
CA VAL A 265 22.17 9.09 -13.94
C VAL A 265 22.22 8.30 -12.63
N ARG A 266 21.07 7.83 -12.17
CA ARG A 266 20.98 7.03 -10.97
C ARG A 266 21.69 5.69 -11.17
N ALA A 267 22.76 5.46 -10.45
CA ALA A 267 23.53 4.22 -10.48
C ALA A 267 23.05 3.26 -9.39
N ASN A 268 23.30 1.96 -9.59
CA ASN A 268 23.03 0.90 -8.60
C ASN A 268 21.60 0.91 -8.02
N SER A 269 20.62 1.26 -8.85
CA SER A 269 19.23 1.43 -8.49
C SER A 269 18.34 0.29 -9.03
N HIS A 270 18.97 -0.73 -9.61
CA HIS A 270 18.28 -1.90 -10.17
C HIS A 270 17.65 -2.75 -9.07
N PHE A 271 16.52 -3.37 -9.40
CA PHE A 271 15.93 -4.41 -8.56
C PHE A 271 15.26 -5.48 -9.41
N ASP A 272 15.12 -6.65 -8.80
CA ASP A 272 14.32 -7.77 -9.26
C ASP A 272 13.50 -8.32 -8.12
N ALA A 273 12.24 -8.66 -8.36
CA ALA A 273 11.33 -9.18 -7.34
C ALA A 273 10.46 -10.32 -7.91
N ALA A 274 10.38 -11.41 -7.18
CA ALA A 274 9.53 -12.55 -7.47
C ALA A 274 8.43 -12.68 -6.41
N THR A 275 7.21 -12.99 -6.83
CA THR A 275 6.04 -13.18 -5.97
C THR A 275 5.34 -14.48 -6.33
N ALA A 276 4.89 -15.23 -5.34
CA ALA A 276 3.98 -16.34 -5.52
C ALA A 276 2.92 -16.35 -4.41
N LEU A 277 1.67 -16.59 -4.79
CA LEU A 277 0.54 -16.76 -3.86
C LEU A 277 -0.23 -18.02 -4.25
N ALA A 278 -0.42 -18.92 -3.30
CA ALA A 278 -1.27 -20.10 -3.46
C ALA A 278 -2.37 -20.07 -2.39
N THR A 279 -3.62 -20.30 -2.79
CA THR A 279 -4.77 -20.37 -1.89
C THR A 279 -5.57 -21.61 -2.17
N LEU A 280 -5.93 -22.36 -1.11
CA LEU A 280 -6.87 -23.47 -1.14
C LEU A 280 -8.00 -23.18 -0.17
N GLU A 281 -9.23 -23.20 -0.62
CA GLU A 281 -10.43 -23.00 0.19
C GLU A 281 -11.32 -24.23 0.12
N PHE A 282 -11.76 -24.68 1.29
CA PHE A 282 -12.67 -25.84 1.46
C PHE A 282 -13.92 -25.37 2.16
N ALA A 283 -15.08 -25.62 1.56
CA ALA A 283 -16.37 -25.43 2.20
C ALA A 283 -16.88 -26.79 2.71
N ALA A 284 -16.94 -26.93 4.04
CA ALA A 284 -17.44 -28.14 4.67
C ALA A 284 -18.93 -28.04 5.01
N ARG A 285 -19.56 -29.17 5.32
CA ARG A 285 -20.95 -29.21 5.82
C ARG A 285 -21.04 -28.45 7.14
N GLY A 286 -22.18 -27.80 7.41
CA GLY A 286 -22.40 -27.05 8.64
C GLY A 286 -21.86 -25.62 8.64
N GLY A 287 -21.57 -25.04 7.47
CA GLY A 287 -21.16 -23.63 7.33
C GLY A 287 -19.70 -23.36 7.74
N VAL A 288 -18.90 -24.42 7.88
CA VAL A 288 -17.47 -24.27 8.16
C VAL A 288 -16.71 -24.07 6.86
N ARG A 289 -15.84 -23.07 6.83
CA ARG A 289 -14.90 -22.78 5.75
C ARG A 289 -13.47 -22.89 6.30
N ALA A 290 -12.61 -23.59 5.58
CA ALA A 290 -11.19 -23.66 5.86
C ALA A 290 -10.42 -23.06 4.67
N ARG A 291 -9.48 -22.17 4.92
CA ARG A 291 -8.62 -21.57 3.90
C ARG A 291 -7.16 -21.76 4.29
N LEU A 292 -6.40 -22.34 3.40
CA LEU A 292 -4.95 -22.44 3.49
C LEU A 292 -4.34 -21.49 2.46
N ARG A 293 -3.36 -20.70 2.85
CA ARG A 293 -2.67 -19.78 1.96
C ARG A 293 -1.17 -19.79 2.22
N GLU A 294 -0.41 -19.69 1.15
CA GLU A 294 1.03 -19.46 1.15
C GLU A 294 1.35 -18.23 0.31
N ASP A 295 2.05 -17.25 0.87
CA ASP A 295 2.57 -16.06 0.21
C ASP A 295 4.10 -16.11 0.28
N LEU A 296 4.75 -15.99 -0.88
CA LEU A 296 6.21 -15.96 -1.03
C LEU A 296 6.58 -14.68 -1.77
N PHE A 297 7.55 -13.96 -1.23
CA PHE A 297 8.13 -12.77 -1.84
C PHE A 297 9.64 -12.79 -1.70
N HIS A 298 10.34 -12.57 -2.80
CA HIS A 298 11.79 -12.43 -2.83
C HIS A 298 12.19 -11.24 -3.69
N LYS A 299 13.02 -10.36 -3.13
CA LYS A 299 13.59 -9.20 -3.83
C LYS A 299 15.09 -9.14 -3.62
N TRP A 300 15.82 -8.78 -4.68
CA TRP A 300 17.21 -8.40 -4.62
C TRP A 300 17.41 -7.11 -5.39
N GLN A 301 18.26 -6.24 -4.85
CA GLN A 301 18.44 -4.90 -5.38
C GLN A 301 19.82 -4.32 -5.10
N GLY A 302 20.21 -3.32 -5.90
CA GLY A 302 21.23 -2.37 -5.54
C GLY A 302 20.71 -1.35 -4.52
N VAL A 303 21.61 -0.79 -3.74
CA VAL A 303 21.32 0.31 -2.82
C VAL A 303 22.17 1.51 -3.22
N PRO A 304 21.58 2.50 -3.91
CA PRO A 304 22.36 3.56 -4.56
C PRO A 304 22.89 4.65 -3.62
N GLY A 305 22.42 4.71 -2.35
CA GLY A 305 22.77 5.80 -1.45
C GLY A 305 22.20 7.16 -1.88
N ARG A 306 22.86 8.26 -1.49
CA ARG A 306 22.46 9.63 -1.85
C ARG A 306 22.87 9.98 -3.28
N GLY A 307 22.16 10.90 -3.93
CA GLY A 307 22.46 11.33 -5.31
C GLY A 307 23.89 11.84 -5.50
N ALA A 308 24.32 12.76 -4.64
CA ALA A 308 25.66 13.34 -4.70
C ALA A 308 26.80 12.36 -4.32
N ASN A 309 26.50 11.22 -3.71
CA ASN A 309 27.46 10.18 -3.37
C ASN A 309 26.81 8.82 -3.58
N GLN A 310 26.86 8.33 -4.81
CA GLN A 310 26.19 7.09 -5.19
C GLN A 310 27.06 5.88 -4.86
N ALA A 311 26.47 4.91 -4.14
CA ALA A 311 27.05 3.59 -3.92
C ALA A 311 26.90 2.73 -5.16
N LEU A 312 27.95 2.01 -5.56
CA LEU A 312 27.99 1.22 -6.79
C LEU A 312 27.89 -0.29 -6.54
N HIS A 313 28.30 -0.75 -5.37
CA HIS A 313 28.43 -2.18 -5.07
C HIS A 313 27.55 -2.64 -3.90
N THR A 314 26.95 -1.70 -3.15
CA THR A 314 26.07 -2.01 -2.03
C THR A 314 24.82 -2.76 -2.51
N ARG A 315 24.45 -3.83 -1.83
CA ARG A 315 23.36 -4.77 -2.21
C ARG A 315 22.45 -5.08 -1.04
N LEU A 316 21.19 -5.31 -1.36
CA LEU A 316 20.17 -5.78 -0.41
C LEU A 316 19.38 -6.94 -1.05
N SER A 317 19.14 -7.99 -0.27
CA SER A 317 18.22 -9.07 -0.62
C SER A 317 17.23 -9.29 0.51
N PHE A 318 15.97 -9.47 0.18
CA PHE A 318 14.89 -9.69 1.12
C PHE A 318 14.01 -10.86 0.68
N LEU A 319 13.80 -11.83 1.56
CA LEU A 319 12.94 -13.01 1.35
C LEU A 319 11.91 -13.08 2.46
N ARG A 320 10.63 -13.23 2.11
CA ARG A 320 9.53 -13.48 3.07
C ARG A 320 8.66 -14.64 2.61
N SER A 321 8.26 -15.48 3.58
CA SER A 321 7.23 -16.52 3.45
C SER A 321 6.19 -16.33 4.55
N ILE A 322 4.90 -16.39 4.20
CA ILE A 322 3.78 -16.36 5.15
C ILE A 322 2.83 -17.51 4.82
N SER A 323 2.77 -18.49 5.71
CA SER A 323 1.81 -19.59 5.63
C SER A 323 0.65 -19.33 6.60
N THR A 324 -0.59 -19.40 6.14
CA THR A 324 -1.77 -19.19 6.99
C THR A 324 -2.78 -20.31 6.87
N LEU A 325 -3.41 -20.65 8.00
CA LEU A 325 -4.60 -21.48 8.08
C LEU A 325 -5.72 -20.68 8.75
N GLU A 326 -6.79 -20.45 8.03
CA GLU A 326 -7.98 -19.78 8.52
C GLU A 326 -9.14 -20.76 8.58
N LEU A 327 -9.82 -20.80 9.72
CA LEU A 327 -11.04 -21.57 9.94
C LEU A 327 -12.16 -20.58 10.30
N GLU A 328 -13.20 -20.55 9.49
CA GLU A 328 -14.37 -19.70 9.73
C GLU A 328 -15.63 -20.58 9.85
N ARG A 329 -16.45 -20.29 10.83
CA ARG A 329 -17.78 -20.83 10.94
C ARG A 329 -18.77 -19.69 11.08
N HIS A 330 -19.66 -19.56 10.14
CA HIS A 330 -20.79 -18.66 10.27
C HIS A 330 -21.82 -19.26 11.24
N GLY A 331 -22.14 -18.48 12.24
CA GLY A 331 -23.09 -18.83 13.27
C GLY A 331 -24.54 -18.74 12.76
N SER A 332 -25.44 -18.88 13.72
CA SER A 332 -26.87 -18.68 13.53
C SER A 332 -27.35 -17.66 14.57
N ARG A 333 -28.66 -17.43 14.63
CA ARG A 333 -29.22 -16.54 15.66
C ARG A 333 -28.83 -16.93 17.11
N ALA A 334 -28.57 -18.23 17.36
CA ALA A 334 -28.20 -18.78 18.66
C ALA A 334 -26.68 -18.99 18.85
N TRP A 335 -25.93 -19.07 17.78
CA TRP A 335 -24.49 -19.38 17.81
C TRP A 335 -23.69 -18.25 17.19
N PRO A 336 -22.52 -17.89 17.75
CA PRO A 336 -21.67 -16.84 17.20
C PRO A 336 -21.01 -17.26 15.89
N ASP A 337 -20.59 -16.26 15.14
CA ASP A 337 -19.55 -16.41 14.12
C ASP A 337 -18.21 -16.65 14.85
N VAL A 338 -17.46 -17.64 14.40
CA VAL A 338 -16.16 -17.96 14.98
C VAL A 338 -15.12 -17.97 13.88
N ARG A 339 -14.01 -17.28 14.09
CA ARG A 339 -12.87 -17.25 13.21
C ARG A 339 -11.60 -17.60 13.99
N VAL A 340 -10.83 -18.55 13.47
CA VAL A 340 -9.49 -18.88 13.97
C VAL A 340 -8.52 -18.67 12.83
N LEU A 341 -7.46 -17.90 13.07
CA LEU A 341 -6.37 -17.68 12.12
C LEU A 341 -5.06 -18.09 12.78
N GLY A 342 -4.36 -19.05 12.16
CA GLY A 342 -2.99 -19.39 12.48
C GLY A 342 -2.07 -18.92 11.35
N ALA A 343 -0.93 -18.32 11.68
CA ALA A 343 0.07 -17.88 10.71
C ALA A 343 1.48 -18.24 11.17
N VAL A 344 2.33 -18.55 10.20
CA VAL A 344 3.77 -18.70 10.38
C VAL A 344 4.45 -17.81 9.37
N GLN A 345 5.30 -16.92 9.85
CA GLN A 345 6.05 -15.95 9.03
C GLN A 345 7.55 -16.21 9.17
N ARG A 346 8.27 -16.10 8.07
CA ARG A 346 9.73 -16.14 8.02
C ARG A 346 10.22 -15.06 7.09
N GLU A 347 11.19 -14.30 7.59
CA GLU A 347 11.86 -13.25 6.82
C GLU A 347 13.36 -13.44 6.91
N ARG A 348 14.04 -13.08 5.84
CA ARG A 348 15.50 -13.00 5.79
C ARG A 348 15.90 -11.78 5.00
N SER A 349 16.70 -10.91 5.61
CA SER A 349 17.28 -9.73 4.98
C SER A 349 18.79 -9.87 4.98
N ARG A 350 19.41 -9.63 3.84
CA ARG A 350 20.87 -9.58 3.69
C ARG A 350 21.26 -8.24 3.12
N PHE A 351 22.05 -7.49 3.86
CA PHE A 351 22.59 -6.22 3.42
C PHE A 351 24.12 -6.27 3.41
N ARG A 352 24.73 -5.81 2.31
CA ARG A 352 26.16 -5.85 2.12
C ARG A 352 26.67 -4.49 1.62
N ASP A 353 27.54 -3.87 2.43
CA ASP A 353 28.33 -2.68 2.13
C ASP A 353 29.77 -2.85 2.66
N LEU A 354 30.58 -3.60 1.91
CA LEU A 354 31.98 -3.85 2.28
C LEU A 354 32.91 -2.69 1.87
N GLY A 355 32.45 -1.80 1.00
CA GLY A 355 33.19 -0.65 0.47
C GLY A 355 33.01 0.63 1.28
N LEU A 356 32.22 0.62 2.37
CA LEU A 356 31.81 1.83 3.13
C LEU A 356 31.13 2.90 2.23
N GLU A 357 30.46 2.47 1.17
CA GLU A 357 29.91 3.38 0.16
C GLU A 357 28.79 4.26 0.70
N LEU A 358 28.05 3.78 1.72
CA LEU A 358 27.00 4.56 2.40
C LEU A 358 27.51 5.39 3.58
N GLY A 359 28.77 5.24 3.96
CA GLY A 359 29.38 6.01 5.07
C GLY A 359 28.92 5.60 6.47
N LEU A 360 28.28 4.43 6.61
CA LEU A 360 27.74 3.93 7.88
C LEU A 360 28.62 2.87 8.56
N GLY A 361 29.78 2.53 8.00
CA GLY A 361 30.62 1.41 8.40
C GLY A 361 30.60 0.30 7.34
N ARG A 362 31.42 -0.73 7.56
CA ARG A 362 31.39 -1.96 6.75
C ARG A 362 30.28 -2.85 7.28
N HIS A 363 29.45 -3.37 6.42
CA HIS A 363 28.34 -4.25 6.80
C HIS A 363 28.24 -5.48 5.89
N ASP A 364 28.02 -6.66 6.47
CA ASP A 364 27.61 -7.91 5.80
C ASP A 364 26.59 -8.59 6.71
N THR A 365 25.36 -8.03 6.74
CA THR A 365 24.31 -8.52 7.65
C THR A 365 23.51 -9.67 7.04
N ASP A 366 23.07 -10.62 7.88
CA ASP A 366 22.13 -11.71 7.55
C ASP A 366 21.08 -11.81 8.66
N ASP A 367 20.07 -10.95 8.60
CA ASP A 367 19.00 -10.89 9.59
C ASP A 367 17.92 -11.91 9.28
N ARG A 368 17.53 -12.71 10.28
CA ARG A 368 16.48 -13.72 10.20
C ARG A 368 15.41 -13.45 11.24
N ILE A 369 14.18 -13.33 10.80
CA ILE A 369 13.04 -13.07 11.65
C ILE A 369 12.01 -14.16 11.44
N GLY A 370 11.56 -14.77 12.54
CA GLY A 370 10.48 -15.76 12.57
C GLY A 370 9.30 -15.25 13.39
N GLY A 371 8.07 -15.44 12.92
CA GLY A 371 6.83 -15.12 13.63
C GLY A 371 5.85 -16.28 13.61
N GLU A 372 5.18 -16.52 14.72
CA GLU A 372 4.08 -17.47 14.87
C GLU A 372 2.91 -16.74 15.51
N ASP A 373 1.76 -16.73 14.83
CA ASP A 373 0.55 -16.05 15.27
C ASP A 373 -0.62 -17.03 15.35
N VAL A 374 -1.41 -16.92 16.42
CA VAL A 374 -2.71 -17.59 16.54
C VAL A 374 -3.72 -16.57 17.06
N SER A 375 -4.79 -16.32 16.33
CA SER A 375 -5.88 -15.45 16.77
C SER A 375 -7.22 -16.16 16.73
N LEU A 376 -8.06 -15.82 17.71
CA LEU A 376 -9.44 -16.26 17.84
C LEU A 376 -10.34 -15.03 17.83
N GLY A 377 -11.35 -15.01 16.97
CA GLY A 377 -12.45 -14.04 16.98
C GLY A 377 -13.78 -14.72 17.14
N ILE A 378 -14.64 -14.15 17.97
CA ILE A 378 -16.01 -14.60 18.24
C ILE A 378 -16.91 -13.39 18.09
N GLU A 379 -17.98 -13.49 17.30
CA GLU A 379 -18.93 -12.41 17.09
C GLU A 379 -20.37 -12.90 17.15
N TRP A 380 -21.19 -12.24 17.97
CA TRP A 380 -22.66 -12.34 17.97
C TRP A 380 -23.22 -11.11 17.25
N PRO A 381 -23.47 -11.17 15.94
CA PRO A 381 -23.77 -9.97 15.14
C PRO A 381 -25.20 -9.45 15.33
N ARG A 382 -26.12 -10.24 15.90
CA ARG A 382 -27.56 -9.93 15.98
C ARG A 382 -28.20 -10.50 17.24
N LEU A 383 -27.95 -9.87 18.37
CA LEU A 383 -28.65 -10.13 19.62
C LEU A 383 -29.90 -9.24 19.73
N PRO A 384 -30.83 -9.53 20.67
CA PRO A 384 -31.95 -8.65 20.96
C PRO A 384 -31.53 -7.20 21.24
N LEU A 385 -32.44 -6.24 21.05
CA LEU A 385 -32.22 -4.80 21.25
C LEU A 385 -31.14 -4.19 20.32
N GLY A 386 -30.82 -4.84 19.18
CA GLY A 386 -29.80 -4.36 18.27
C GLY A 386 -28.37 -4.47 18.80
N LEU A 387 -28.14 -5.35 19.75
CA LEU A 387 -26.84 -5.61 20.35
C LEU A 387 -26.01 -6.53 19.45
N SER A 388 -24.73 -6.22 19.28
CA SER A 388 -23.72 -7.11 18.74
C SER A 388 -22.53 -7.14 19.70
N ILE A 389 -21.98 -8.31 19.95
CA ILE A 389 -20.84 -8.50 20.86
C ILE A 389 -19.72 -9.15 20.08
N GLN A 390 -18.52 -8.65 20.22
CA GLN A 390 -17.29 -9.25 19.70
C GLN A 390 -16.31 -9.49 20.84
N ALA A 391 -15.60 -10.60 20.79
CA ALA A 391 -14.50 -10.92 21.69
C ALA A 391 -13.44 -11.71 20.96
N GLY A 392 -12.22 -11.66 21.43
CA GLY A 392 -11.17 -12.45 20.82
C GLY A 392 -9.87 -12.38 21.58
N GLY A 393 -8.88 -13.12 21.06
CA GLY A 393 -7.54 -13.16 21.62
C GLY A 393 -6.49 -13.36 20.55
N LEU A 394 -5.26 -13.02 20.89
CA LEU A 394 -4.07 -13.17 20.08
C LEU A 394 -2.94 -13.75 20.92
N LEU A 395 -2.26 -14.75 20.37
CA LEU A 395 -0.95 -15.21 20.85
C LEU A 395 0.02 -15.05 19.70
N ARG A 396 1.09 -14.30 19.92
CA ARG A 396 2.16 -14.09 18.92
C ARG A 396 3.51 -14.33 19.55
N ARG A 397 4.39 -15.00 18.83
CA ARG A 397 5.78 -15.19 19.19
C ARG A 397 6.65 -14.77 18.03
N GLU A 398 7.62 -13.93 18.31
CA GLU A 398 8.61 -13.48 17.32
C GLU A 398 10.02 -13.77 17.82
N ARG A 399 10.90 -14.08 16.88
CA ARG A 399 12.33 -14.29 17.12
C ARG A 399 13.09 -13.52 16.07
N ALA A 400 14.12 -12.82 16.47
CA ALA A 400 15.02 -12.11 15.59
C ALA A 400 16.46 -12.54 15.89
N ASP A 401 17.12 -13.03 14.85
CA ASP A 401 18.52 -13.40 14.82
C ASP A 401 19.22 -12.43 13.87
N LEU A 402 19.89 -11.44 14.44
CA LEU A 402 20.54 -10.36 13.71
C LEU A 402 22.04 -10.63 13.71
N SER A 403 22.69 -10.62 12.55
CA SER A 403 24.12 -10.87 12.44
C SER A 403 24.79 -9.88 11.49
N ASP A 404 26.03 -9.50 11.81
CA ASP A 404 26.92 -8.75 10.93
C ASP A 404 28.30 -9.39 10.93
N ALA A 405 28.70 -9.94 9.80
CA ALA A 405 29.95 -10.65 9.63
C ALA A 405 31.13 -9.75 9.22
N ALA A 406 30.90 -8.44 8.98
CA ALA A 406 31.90 -7.55 8.39
C ALA A 406 33.08 -7.25 9.34
N ASP A 407 32.84 -7.18 10.64
CA ASP A 407 33.83 -6.71 11.63
C ASP A 407 34.40 -7.83 12.52
N GLY A 408 34.01 -9.11 12.29
CA GLY A 408 34.46 -10.26 13.08
C GLY A 408 34.01 -10.25 14.55
N GLU A 409 33.02 -9.43 14.88
CA GLU A 409 32.37 -9.39 16.18
C GLU A 409 31.56 -10.68 16.40
N PRO A 410 31.45 -11.17 17.65
CA PRO A 410 30.64 -12.34 17.94
C PRO A 410 29.17 -12.04 17.59
N GLU A 411 28.52 -13.00 16.92
CA GLU A 411 27.11 -12.90 16.55
C GLU A 411 26.25 -12.52 17.77
N PRO A 412 25.38 -11.50 17.63
CA PRO A 412 24.48 -11.12 18.71
C PRO A 412 23.53 -12.29 18.99
N PRO A 413 23.24 -12.55 20.26
CA PRO A 413 22.28 -13.60 20.58
C PRO A 413 20.86 -13.23 20.15
N GLU A 414 20.07 -14.23 19.79
CA GLU A 414 18.66 -14.15 19.38
C GLU A 414 17.82 -13.33 20.37
N SER A 415 17.04 -12.38 19.86
CA SER A 415 16.04 -11.61 20.60
C SER A 415 14.64 -12.18 20.38
N GLN A 416 13.81 -12.21 21.42
CA GLN A 416 12.48 -12.79 21.37
C GLN A 416 11.44 -11.82 21.95
N ARG A 417 10.27 -11.76 21.31
CA ARG A 417 9.07 -11.11 21.81
C ARG A 417 7.91 -12.09 21.85
N ALA A 418 7.20 -12.12 22.98
CA ALA A 418 5.93 -12.82 23.11
C ALA A 418 4.83 -11.79 23.39
N VAL A 419 3.74 -11.85 22.64
CA VAL A 419 2.54 -11.02 22.82
C VAL A 419 1.37 -11.93 23.16
N SER A 420 0.66 -11.63 24.24
CA SER A 420 -0.63 -12.22 24.54
C SER A 420 -1.65 -11.10 24.70
N GLY A 421 -2.68 -11.12 23.87
CA GLY A 421 -3.69 -10.07 23.83
C GLY A 421 -5.10 -10.64 23.92
N ALA A 422 -6.01 -9.85 24.50
CA ALA A 422 -7.44 -10.10 24.50
C ALA A 422 -8.19 -8.80 24.14
N HIS A 423 -9.32 -8.94 23.49
CA HIS A 423 -10.19 -7.80 23.21
C HIS A 423 -11.65 -8.16 23.40
N ALA A 424 -12.45 -7.17 23.77
CA ALA A 424 -13.89 -7.25 23.82
C ALA A 424 -14.51 -5.96 23.28
N GLY A 425 -15.64 -6.07 22.62
CA GLY A 425 -16.34 -4.92 22.08
C GLY A 425 -17.84 -5.15 21.99
N VAL A 426 -18.58 -4.06 22.04
CA VAL A 426 -20.03 -4.02 21.99
C VAL A 426 -20.46 -2.98 20.95
N GLN A 427 -21.39 -3.34 20.10
CA GLN A 427 -22.11 -2.41 19.24
C GLN A 427 -23.59 -2.44 19.64
N LEU A 428 -24.16 -1.27 19.88
CA LEU A 428 -25.56 -1.11 20.25
C LEU A 428 -26.28 -0.28 19.19
N ARG A 429 -27.40 -0.79 18.66
CA ARG A 429 -28.26 -0.13 17.68
C ARG A 429 -29.69 -0.01 18.22
N PRO A 430 -29.92 0.82 19.27
CA PRO A 430 -31.18 0.85 20.02
C PRO A 430 -32.37 1.28 19.17
N PHE A 431 -32.10 2.02 18.11
CA PHE A 431 -33.09 2.54 17.17
C PHE A 431 -32.92 2.00 15.76
N GLY A 432 -32.36 0.78 15.61
CA GLY A 432 -32.07 0.17 14.32
C GLY A 432 -30.79 0.75 13.67
N GLU A 433 -30.71 0.67 12.37
CA GLU A 433 -29.49 1.01 11.61
C GLU A 433 -29.17 2.51 11.57
N TRP A 434 -30.10 3.38 11.99
CA TRP A 434 -29.87 4.82 11.93
C TRP A 434 -29.01 5.36 13.09
N PHE A 435 -28.86 4.61 14.20
CA PHE A 435 -28.01 4.99 15.31
C PHE A 435 -27.18 3.81 15.79
N THR A 436 -25.87 3.98 15.84
CA THR A 436 -24.92 2.94 16.30
C THR A 436 -23.99 3.56 17.34
N LEU A 437 -23.86 2.90 18.47
CA LEU A 437 -22.79 3.12 19.44
C LEU A 437 -21.83 1.93 19.37
N HIS A 438 -20.54 2.23 19.47
CA HIS A 438 -19.46 1.24 19.55
C HIS A 438 -18.58 1.55 20.74
N ALA A 439 -18.29 0.54 21.54
CA ALA A 439 -17.30 0.60 22.60
C ALA A 439 -16.48 -0.69 22.57
N ALA A 440 -15.19 -0.57 22.65
CA ALA A 440 -14.31 -1.74 22.66
C ALA A 440 -13.02 -1.44 23.43
N GLU A 441 -12.45 -2.50 23.97
CA GLU A 441 -11.21 -2.46 24.73
C GLU A 441 -10.32 -3.61 24.32
N ARG A 442 -9.01 -3.36 24.28
CA ARG A 442 -7.99 -4.36 24.04
C ARG A 442 -6.89 -4.25 25.09
N TRP A 443 -6.45 -5.39 25.59
CA TRP A 443 -5.35 -5.54 26.54
C TRP A 443 -4.29 -6.43 25.92
N ASP A 444 -3.04 -5.95 25.89
CA ASP A 444 -1.91 -6.70 25.40
C ASP A 444 -0.82 -6.76 26.46
N ARG A 445 -0.26 -7.95 26.67
CA ARG A 445 0.94 -8.17 27.46
C ARG A 445 2.08 -8.56 26.54
N ILE A 446 3.11 -7.75 26.54
CA ILE A 446 4.32 -7.93 25.72
C ILE A 446 5.47 -8.34 26.65
N GLN A 447 6.15 -9.42 26.31
CA GLN A 447 7.33 -9.91 27.01
C GLN A 447 8.49 -9.97 26.04
N ASP A 448 9.52 -9.15 26.29
CA ASP A 448 10.75 -9.11 25.52
C ASP A 448 11.85 -9.82 26.29
N ARG A 449 12.51 -10.76 25.63
CA ARG A 449 13.71 -11.44 26.10
C ARG A 449 14.87 -11.00 25.25
N LEU A 450 15.79 -10.34 25.89
CA LEU A 450 16.81 -9.57 25.24
C LEU A 450 18.16 -10.04 25.71
N ARG A 451 19.06 -10.22 24.75
CA ARG A 451 20.44 -10.55 25.03
C ARG A 451 21.28 -9.37 24.55
N PRO A 452 21.83 -8.54 25.47
CA PRO A 452 22.65 -7.41 25.08
C PRO A 452 23.86 -7.87 24.28
N VAL A 453 24.15 -7.11 23.22
CA VAL A 453 25.32 -7.30 22.37
C VAL A 453 26.51 -6.55 22.97
N GLY A 454 27.73 -7.11 22.89
CA GLY A 454 28.98 -6.39 23.08
C GLY A 454 29.49 -6.28 24.51
N VAL A 455 28.99 -7.04 25.47
CA VAL A 455 29.61 -7.12 26.81
C VAL A 455 30.34 -8.45 26.97
N ALA A 456 31.65 -8.43 26.76
CA ALA A 456 32.51 -9.54 27.14
C ALA A 456 32.35 -9.82 28.63
N GLY A 457 31.64 -10.90 28.98
CA GLY A 457 31.41 -11.28 30.38
C GLY A 457 29.97 -11.64 30.73
N GLY A 458 29.09 -11.74 29.73
CA GLY A 458 27.70 -12.18 29.92
C GLY A 458 26.87 -11.18 30.70
N ALA A 459 26.50 -10.08 30.07
CA ALA A 459 25.48 -9.17 30.63
C ALA A 459 24.19 -9.94 30.95
N PRO A 460 23.52 -9.65 32.07
CA PRO A 460 22.32 -10.35 32.46
C PRO A 460 21.25 -10.23 31.39
N ARG A 461 20.54 -11.34 31.10
CA ARG A 461 19.34 -11.31 30.30
C ARG A 461 18.39 -10.26 30.89
N SER A 462 17.98 -9.28 30.11
CA SER A 462 16.91 -8.40 30.54
C SER A 462 15.57 -8.93 30.00
N ASP A 463 14.73 -9.44 30.88
CA ASP A 463 13.35 -9.76 30.56
C ASP A 463 12.52 -8.52 30.89
N VAL A 464 11.90 -7.93 29.90
CA VAL A 464 11.05 -6.74 30.07
C VAL A 464 9.61 -7.13 29.75
N ALA A 465 8.70 -6.89 30.69
CA ALA A 465 7.27 -7.05 30.48
C ALA A 465 6.58 -5.68 30.46
N ARG A 466 5.69 -5.50 29.49
CA ARG A 466 4.85 -4.29 29.33
C ARG A 466 3.39 -4.69 29.19
N GLU A 467 2.50 -3.92 29.76
CA GLU A 467 1.06 -4.06 29.58
C GLU A 467 0.56 -2.83 28.86
N LEU A 468 -0.19 -3.03 27.78
CA LEU A 468 -0.75 -1.98 26.95
C LEU A 468 -2.28 -2.09 26.97
N ASP A 469 -2.96 -0.95 27.00
CA ASP A 469 -4.41 -0.89 26.89
C ASP A 469 -4.86 0.04 25.76
N SER A 470 -5.93 -0.32 25.08
CA SER A 470 -6.37 0.38 23.88
C SER A 470 -7.90 0.50 23.82
N PRO A 471 -8.47 1.46 24.57
CA PRO A 471 -9.90 1.74 24.54
C PRO A 471 -10.32 2.45 23.25
N GLN A 472 -11.53 2.12 22.79
CA GLN A 472 -12.15 2.71 21.62
C GLN A 472 -13.62 3.02 21.86
N LEU A 473 -14.06 4.20 21.46
CA LEU A 473 -15.44 4.63 21.46
C LEU A 473 -15.82 5.19 20.11
N GLY A 474 -17.02 4.91 19.64
CA GLY A 474 -17.49 5.45 18.37
C GLY A 474 -19.01 5.60 18.34
N THR A 475 -19.47 6.55 17.57
CA THR A 475 -20.89 6.76 17.30
C THR A 475 -21.11 6.98 15.81
N ARG A 476 -22.26 6.53 15.32
CA ARG A 476 -22.73 6.77 13.95
C ARG A 476 -24.20 7.10 13.97
N ILE A 477 -24.58 8.12 13.22
CA ILE A 477 -25.97 8.52 12.97
C ILE A 477 -26.20 8.49 11.45
N ALA A 478 -26.95 7.50 10.98
CA ALA A 478 -27.34 7.41 9.58
C ALA A 478 -28.62 8.21 9.33
N GLY A 479 -28.50 9.35 8.70
CA GLY A 479 -29.62 10.22 8.38
C GLY A 479 -30.36 9.81 7.08
N PRO A 480 -31.46 10.51 6.77
CA PRO A 480 -32.19 10.29 5.55
C PRO A 480 -31.37 10.68 4.32
N ARG A 481 -31.74 10.17 3.15
CA ARG A 481 -31.11 10.50 1.83
C ARG A 481 -29.61 10.25 1.74
N GLY A 482 -29.09 9.28 2.53
CA GLY A 482 -27.69 8.85 2.47
C GLY A 482 -26.72 9.71 3.29
N PHE A 483 -27.20 10.55 4.20
CA PHE A 483 -26.36 11.24 5.18
C PHE A 483 -25.89 10.28 6.28
N ASP A 484 -24.66 10.50 6.75
CA ASP A 484 -24.02 9.67 7.76
C ASP A 484 -23.06 10.56 8.58
N LEU A 485 -23.35 10.71 9.88
CA LEU A 485 -22.47 11.42 10.82
C LEU A 485 -21.75 10.40 11.68
N ARG A 486 -20.47 10.61 11.92
CA ARG A 486 -19.63 9.74 12.74
C ARG A 486 -18.72 10.56 13.62
N ALA A 487 -18.46 10.00 14.82
CA ALA A 487 -17.42 10.49 15.71
C ALA A 487 -16.77 9.30 16.40
N ASN A 488 -15.45 9.34 16.56
CA ASN A 488 -14.68 8.29 17.20
C ASN A 488 -13.64 8.92 18.12
N TRP A 489 -13.31 8.16 19.16
CA TRP A 489 -12.19 8.40 20.05
C TRP A 489 -11.48 7.07 20.32
N ALA A 490 -10.14 7.09 20.34
CA ALA A 490 -9.34 5.93 20.68
C ALA A 490 -8.03 6.35 21.34
N ARG A 491 -7.56 5.54 22.27
CA ARG A 491 -6.19 5.55 22.75
C ARG A 491 -5.52 4.27 22.31
N ALA A 492 -4.26 4.35 21.92
CA ALA A 492 -3.47 3.19 21.56
C ALA A 492 -2.02 3.42 21.97
N GLU A 493 -1.32 2.33 22.23
CA GLU A 493 0.07 2.34 22.67
C GLU A 493 0.93 1.48 21.72
N ARG A 494 2.18 1.89 21.51
CA ARG A 494 3.16 1.14 20.71
C ARG A 494 4.37 0.80 21.59
N ALA A 495 4.66 -0.49 21.74
CA ALA A 495 5.91 -0.92 22.36
C ALA A 495 7.11 -0.58 21.46
N PRO A 496 8.26 -0.21 22.04
CA PRO A 496 9.51 -0.02 21.30
C PRO A 496 9.89 -1.28 20.53
N ASP A 497 10.51 -1.13 19.35
CA ASP A 497 11.08 -2.26 18.59
C ASP A 497 12.50 -2.63 19.09
N PHE A 498 13.06 -3.69 18.53
CA PHE A 498 14.38 -4.16 18.96
C PHE A 498 15.51 -3.21 18.54
N LEU A 499 15.37 -2.53 17.40
CA LEU A 499 16.33 -1.52 16.99
C LEU A 499 16.35 -0.33 17.96
N GLU A 500 15.18 0.10 18.43
CA GLU A 500 15.05 1.17 19.44
C GLU A 500 15.59 0.74 20.80
N LEU A 501 15.36 -0.51 21.19
CA LEU A 501 15.78 -1.04 22.49
C LEU A 501 17.27 -1.41 22.54
N PHE A 502 17.84 -1.94 21.44
CA PHE A 502 19.20 -2.51 21.44
C PHE A 502 20.15 -1.85 20.47
N GLY A 503 19.64 -1.05 19.52
CA GLY A 503 20.44 -0.50 18.45
C GLY A 503 20.84 -1.54 17.40
N ASN A 504 21.66 -1.09 16.48
CA ASN A 504 22.43 -1.93 15.57
C ASN A 504 23.91 -1.72 15.97
N GLN A 505 24.70 -2.70 16.02
CA GLN A 505 26.11 -2.70 16.44
C GLN A 505 27.02 -1.62 15.82
N GLY A 506 26.50 -0.45 15.48
CA GLY A 506 27.23 0.62 14.83
C GLY A 506 26.69 2.00 15.16
N SER A 507 25.94 2.59 14.25
CA SER A 507 25.49 3.99 14.35
C SER A 507 24.26 4.20 15.22
N VAL A 508 23.50 3.15 15.58
CA VAL A 508 22.30 3.26 16.40
C VAL A 508 22.55 2.65 17.78
N LEU A 509 22.49 3.49 18.81
CA LEU A 509 22.54 3.07 20.20
C LEU A 509 21.13 2.81 20.71
N GLY A 510 20.88 1.61 21.22
CA GLY A 510 19.62 1.24 21.83
C GLY A 510 19.40 1.85 23.21
N ASN A 511 18.14 1.84 23.65
CA ASN A 511 17.76 2.26 24.98
C ASN A 511 16.72 1.30 25.58
N PRO A 512 17.12 0.36 26.44
CA PRO A 512 16.20 -0.59 27.07
C PRO A 512 15.16 0.03 28.01
N GLU A 513 15.39 1.28 28.45
CA GLU A 513 14.51 2.03 29.36
C GLU A 513 13.37 2.76 28.65
N LEU A 514 13.24 2.61 27.33
CA LEU A 514 12.19 3.25 26.56
C LEU A 514 10.79 2.85 27.05
N LEU A 515 9.96 3.86 27.27
CA LEU A 515 8.53 3.72 27.52
C LEU A 515 7.80 3.46 26.20
N PRO A 516 6.65 2.78 26.22
CA PRO A 516 5.75 2.72 25.08
C PRO A 516 5.32 4.11 24.62
N GLU A 517 5.27 4.34 23.31
CA GLU A 517 4.64 5.53 22.75
C GLU A 517 3.12 5.47 22.98
N GLN A 518 2.52 6.59 23.31
CA GLN A 518 1.08 6.72 23.50
C GLN A 518 0.48 7.67 22.48
N GLY A 519 -0.64 7.28 21.88
CA GLY A 519 -1.42 8.12 20.98
C GLY A 519 -2.88 8.18 21.39
N GLU A 520 -3.41 9.39 21.46
CA GLU A 520 -4.84 9.66 21.67
C GLU A 520 -5.38 10.34 20.41
N ASN A 521 -6.36 9.72 19.80
CA ASN A 521 -6.97 10.16 18.55
C ASN A 521 -8.45 10.41 18.73
N TRP A 522 -8.97 11.49 18.17
CA TRP A 522 -10.38 11.66 17.95
C TRP A 522 -10.65 12.18 16.54
N ASP A 523 -11.76 11.79 15.97
CA ASP A 523 -12.25 12.30 14.70
C ASP A 523 -13.76 12.44 14.69
N ALA A 524 -14.24 13.40 13.93
CA ALA A 524 -15.65 13.60 13.67
C ALA A 524 -15.86 14.07 12.22
N GLY A 525 -16.93 13.61 11.61
CA GLY A 525 -17.19 13.98 10.22
C GLY A 525 -18.54 13.56 9.72
N ALA A 526 -18.81 14.02 8.51
CA ALA A 526 -20.02 13.75 7.77
C ALA A 526 -19.69 13.05 6.46
N ALA A 527 -20.48 12.04 6.13
CA ALA A 527 -20.46 11.42 4.81
C ALA A 527 -21.84 11.53 4.17
N TRP A 528 -21.87 11.67 2.88
CA TRP A 528 -23.10 11.67 2.09
C TRP A 528 -22.89 10.84 0.84
N SER A 529 -23.87 10.00 0.50
CA SER A 529 -23.86 9.22 -0.73
C SER A 529 -25.27 9.06 -1.26
N ALA A 530 -25.48 9.47 -2.50
CA ALA A 530 -26.78 9.42 -3.13
C ALA A 530 -26.70 9.15 -4.64
N THR A 531 -27.82 8.71 -5.19
CA THR A 531 -28.10 8.77 -6.62
C THR A 531 -28.69 10.14 -6.90
N LEU A 532 -27.93 11.00 -7.59
CA LEU A 532 -28.30 12.40 -7.89
C LEU A 532 -29.26 12.49 -9.07
N ALA A 533 -29.11 11.58 -10.03
CA ALA A 533 -29.95 11.43 -11.21
C ALA A 533 -29.86 9.98 -11.69
N PRO A 534 -30.69 9.51 -12.61
CA PRO A 534 -30.48 8.23 -13.27
C PRO A 534 -29.03 8.17 -13.78
N ASP A 535 -28.28 7.14 -13.34
CA ASP A 535 -26.88 6.91 -13.69
C ASP A 535 -25.83 7.94 -13.16
N VAL A 536 -26.22 8.85 -12.24
CA VAL A 536 -25.29 9.74 -11.53
C VAL A 536 -25.22 9.34 -10.06
N LEU A 537 -24.08 8.81 -9.65
CA LEU A 537 -23.79 8.49 -8.25
C LEU A 537 -22.79 9.51 -7.71
N GLY A 538 -23.05 10.02 -6.51
CA GLY A 538 -22.16 10.93 -5.79
C GLY A 538 -21.91 10.43 -4.37
N ALA A 539 -20.68 10.59 -3.89
CA ALA A 539 -20.31 10.39 -2.50
C ALA A 539 -19.29 11.44 -2.08
N VAL A 540 -19.51 12.03 -0.90
CA VAL A 540 -18.63 13.01 -0.28
C VAL A 540 -18.43 12.61 1.17
N GLU A 541 -17.21 12.71 1.67
CA GLU A 541 -16.85 12.50 3.07
C GLU A 541 -15.95 13.64 3.51
N CYS A 542 -16.31 14.31 4.61
CA CYS A 542 -15.56 15.40 5.22
C CYS A 542 -15.29 15.03 6.69
N ILE A 543 -14.04 15.12 7.13
CA ILE A 543 -13.60 14.67 8.44
C ILE A 543 -12.68 15.71 9.05
N HIS A 544 -12.90 16.06 10.31
CA HIS A 544 -11.92 16.71 11.15
C HIS A 544 -11.28 15.68 12.09
N PHE A 545 -9.97 15.76 12.31
CA PHE A 545 -9.24 14.87 13.20
C PHE A 545 -8.21 15.61 14.04
N GLU A 546 -7.95 15.06 15.23
CA GLU A 546 -6.85 15.46 16.10
C GLU A 546 -6.17 14.22 16.67
N SER A 547 -4.84 14.22 16.66
CA SER A 547 -3.98 13.18 17.22
C SER A 547 -2.96 13.82 18.15
N ARG A 548 -2.92 13.34 19.38
CA ARG A 548 -1.92 13.72 20.39
C ARG A 548 -1.04 12.53 20.68
N ALA A 549 0.26 12.70 20.50
CA ALA A 549 1.24 11.69 20.83
C ALA A 549 2.09 12.12 22.04
N ARG A 550 2.41 11.15 22.89
CA ARG A 550 3.28 11.31 24.04
C ARG A 550 4.35 10.22 24.04
N ASP A 551 5.46 10.50 24.67
CA ASP A 551 6.58 9.58 24.80
C ASP A 551 7.06 9.05 23.44
N LEU A 552 6.97 9.91 22.40
CA LEU A 552 7.44 9.60 21.06
C LEU A 552 8.90 9.18 21.10
N ILE A 553 9.20 8.05 20.51
CA ILE A 553 10.55 7.54 20.35
C ILE A 553 11.17 8.22 19.12
N VAL A 554 12.25 8.91 19.33
CA VAL A 554 13.03 9.54 18.28
C VAL A 554 14.49 9.15 18.41
N PHE A 555 15.16 9.00 17.28
CA PHE A 555 16.61 8.85 17.26
C PHE A 555 17.24 10.23 17.29
N ASP A 556 17.89 10.57 18.39
CA ASP A 556 18.59 11.82 18.54
C ASP A 556 20.09 11.62 18.44
N ARG A 557 20.80 12.67 18.00
CA ARG A 557 22.24 12.60 17.77
C ARG A 557 22.97 12.46 19.10
N ASN A 558 23.68 11.34 19.26
CA ASN A 558 24.48 11.07 20.45
C ASN A 558 25.97 11.47 20.26
N SER A 559 26.46 11.30 19.02
CA SER A 559 27.82 11.70 18.64
C SER A 559 27.89 12.09 17.16
N ALA A 560 29.10 12.35 16.65
CA ALA A 560 29.27 12.60 15.21
C ALA A 560 28.84 11.43 14.32
N SER A 561 28.93 10.20 14.84
CA SER A 561 28.68 8.95 14.10
C SER A 561 27.56 8.09 14.67
N SER A 562 26.90 8.49 15.78
CA SER A 562 25.87 7.68 16.41
C SER A 562 24.62 8.47 16.80
N VAL A 563 23.48 7.78 16.77
CA VAL A 563 22.20 8.25 17.28
C VAL A 563 21.72 7.33 18.40
N LYS A 564 20.92 7.84 19.33
CA LYS A 564 20.33 7.08 20.43
C LYS A 564 18.82 7.25 20.44
N ALA A 565 18.10 6.18 20.67
CA ALA A 565 16.65 6.20 20.82
C ALA A 565 16.25 6.78 22.19
N LEU A 566 15.38 7.78 22.21
CA LEU A 566 14.92 8.47 23.42
C LEU A 566 13.42 8.77 23.36
N ASN A 567 12.72 8.70 24.48
CA ASN A 567 11.37 9.23 24.63
C ASN A 567 11.44 10.74 24.91
N VAL A 568 11.34 11.58 23.90
CA VAL A 568 11.62 13.01 24.09
C VAL A 568 10.50 13.94 23.65
N SER A 569 9.49 13.46 22.92
CA SER A 569 8.57 14.38 22.26
C SER A 569 7.13 14.16 22.63
N ARG A 570 6.41 15.27 22.72
CA ARG A 570 4.96 15.34 22.56
C ARG A 570 4.67 15.95 21.21
N ALA A 571 3.67 15.48 20.54
CA ALA A 571 3.25 16.02 19.25
C ALA A 571 1.75 16.22 19.21
N LEU A 572 1.33 17.30 18.55
CA LEU A 572 -0.06 17.55 18.21
C LEU A 572 -0.17 17.62 16.69
N ILE A 573 -1.07 16.82 16.14
CA ILE A 573 -1.42 16.83 14.71
C ILE A 573 -2.92 16.98 14.61
N ARG A 574 -3.39 17.94 13.82
CA ARG A 574 -4.82 18.16 13.56
C ARG A 574 -5.03 18.53 12.09
N GLY A 575 -6.19 18.19 11.56
CA GLY A 575 -6.45 18.50 10.16
C GLY A 575 -7.83 18.12 9.69
N GLU A 576 -8.08 18.45 8.42
CA GLU A 576 -9.31 18.20 7.69
C GLU A 576 -9.02 17.29 6.50
N GLU A 577 -9.91 16.36 6.26
CA GLU A 577 -9.89 15.45 5.12
C GLU A 577 -11.20 15.59 4.33
N LEU A 578 -11.10 15.68 3.03
CA LEU A 578 -12.24 15.64 2.11
C LEU A 578 -12.00 14.53 1.08
N SER A 579 -12.99 13.69 0.89
CA SER A 579 -13.00 12.68 -0.17
C SER A 579 -14.26 12.85 -1.02
N VAL A 580 -14.10 12.84 -2.33
CA VAL A 580 -15.19 12.96 -3.29
C VAL A 580 -15.10 11.83 -4.30
N ARG A 581 -16.22 11.15 -4.56
CA ARG A 581 -16.35 10.17 -5.65
C ARG A 581 -17.62 10.47 -6.42
N MET A 582 -17.52 10.46 -7.73
CA MET A 582 -18.66 10.67 -8.62
C MET A 582 -18.54 9.73 -9.82
N SER A 583 -19.66 9.17 -10.23
CA SER A 583 -19.82 8.54 -11.55
C SER A 583 -20.98 9.23 -12.28
N ALA A 584 -20.79 9.49 -13.56
CA ALA A 584 -21.74 10.23 -14.38
C ALA A 584 -22.06 9.47 -15.67
N PRO A 585 -23.17 9.84 -16.37
CA PRO A 585 -23.49 9.31 -17.69
C PRO A 585 -22.33 9.45 -18.68
N ALA A 586 -22.40 8.73 -19.78
CA ALA A 586 -21.34 8.65 -20.80
C ALA A 586 -19.99 8.11 -20.29
N GLY A 587 -19.96 7.44 -19.12
CA GLY A 587 -18.80 6.75 -18.60
C GLY A 587 -17.76 7.64 -17.88
N PHE A 588 -18.11 8.86 -17.51
CA PHE A 588 -17.24 9.72 -16.70
C PHE A 588 -17.23 9.28 -15.23
N SER A 589 -16.05 9.33 -14.62
CA SER A 589 -15.85 9.12 -13.19
C SER A 589 -14.83 10.10 -12.64
N PHE A 590 -15.04 10.52 -11.41
CA PHE A 590 -14.13 11.37 -10.66
C PHE A 590 -13.89 10.78 -9.29
N SER A 591 -12.63 10.74 -8.85
CA SER A 591 -12.24 10.42 -7.49
C SER A 591 -11.21 11.43 -7.02
N GLY A 592 -11.46 12.07 -5.89
CA GLY A 592 -10.55 13.07 -5.33
C GLY A 592 -10.41 12.91 -3.83
N SER A 593 -9.24 13.20 -3.31
CA SER A 593 -8.96 13.34 -1.90
C SER A 593 -8.11 14.58 -1.64
N LEU A 594 -8.45 15.29 -0.57
CA LEU A 594 -7.75 16.45 -0.07
C LEU A 594 -7.49 16.24 1.40
N SER A 595 -6.26 16.48 1.85
CA SER A 595 -5.91 16.53 3.26
C SER A 595 -5.17 17.82 3.55
N ARG A 596 -5.64 18.52 4.58
CA ARG A 596 -4.95 19.65 5.17
C ARG A 596 -4.61 19.31 6.59
N GLN A 597 -3.37 19.49 7.01
CA GLN A 597 -2.96 19.21 8.39
C GLN A 597 -1.95 20.22 8.90
N SER A 598 -2.00 20.46 10.18
CA SER A 598 -0.94 21.15 10.93
C SER A 598 -0.33 20.19 11.92
N SER A 599 0.98 20.27 12.11
CA SER A 599 1.71 19.46 13.09
C SER A 599 2.65 20.36 13.90
N ALA A 600 2.75 20.09 15.20
CA ALA A 600 3.64 20.84 16.09
C ALA A 600 4.33 19.88 17.07
N ASP A 601 5.61 20.09 17.29
CA ASP A 601 6.35 19.53 18.42
C ASP A 601 5.94 20.27 19.69
N GLU A 602 5.35 19.57 20.66
CA GLU A 602 4.95 20.09 21.97
C GLU A 602 5.90 19.62 23.08
N GLY A 603 7.06 19.07 22.71
CA GLY A 603 8.08 18.62 23.63
C GLY A 603 8.61 19.74 24.54
N ALA A 604 9.37 19.34 25.55
CA ALA A 604 9.94 20.27 26.53
C ALA A 604 11.15 21.02 25.97
N GLU A 605 11.82 20.51 24.93
CA GLU A 605 13.04 21.07 24.37
C GLU A 605 12.74 22.38 23.59
N PRO A 606 13.24 23.52 24.04
CA PRO A 606 12.94 24.82 23.44
C PRO A 606 13.32 24.94 21.97
N ALA A 607 14.36 24.22 21.53
CA ALA A 607 14.87 24.27 20.17
C ALA A 607 13.84 23.67 19.14
N TYR A 608 12.98 22.77 19.58
CA TYR A 608 12.01 22.10 18.73
C TYR A 608 10.58 22.54 18.99
N ARG A 609 10.30 23.10 20.16
CA ARG A 609 8.94 23.45 20.58
C ARG A 609 8.25 24.39 19.61
N GLY A 610 7.08 24.01 19.15
CA GLY A 610 6.29 24.75 18.16
C GLY A 610 6.75 24.58 16.71
N LYS A 611 7.87 23.88 16.47
CA LYS A 611 8.32 23.55 15.11
C LYS A 611 7.40 22.52 14.47
N ARG A 612 7.33 22.54 13.14
CA ARG A 612 6.59 21.52 12.36
C ARG A 612 7.32 20.19 12.42
N LEU A 613 6.59 19.11 12.52
CA LEU A 613 7.17 17.77 12.43
C LEU A 613 7.70 17.52 11.01
N PRO A 614 8.88 16.90 10.84
CA PRO A 614 9.46 16.62 9.53
C PRO A 614 8.56 15.72 8.68
N GLN A 615 8.61 15.93 7.36
CA GLN A 615 7.89 15.13 6.35
C GLN A 615 6.34 15.14 6.49
N ARG A 616 5.77 16.19 7.12
CA ARG A 616 4.33 16.42 7.25
C ARG A 616 3.91 17.63 6.41
N PRO A 617 3.60 17.45 5.13
CA PRO A 617 3.11 18.54 4.29
C PRO A 617 1.77 19.05 4.83
N GLU A 618 1.58 20.37 4.76
CA GLU A 618 0.30 20.98 5.16
C GLU A 618 -0.83 20.58 4.23
N TRP A 619 -0.54 20.44 2.94
CA TRP A 619 -1.53 20.12 1.90
C TRP A 619 -1.13 18.89 1.12
N GLN A 620 -2.08 18.00 0.90
CA GLN A 620 -1.98 16.89 -0.03
C GLN A 620 -3.28 16.79 -0.82
N VAL A 621 -3.17 16.68 -2.15
CA VAL A 621 -4.31 16.53 -3.03
C VAL A 621 -4.05 15.39 -3.99
N TYR A 622 -5.02 14.52 -4.13
CA TYR A 622 -5.08 13.55 -5.22
C TYR A 622 -6.38 13.74 -5.98
N ALA A 623 -6.34 13.76 -7.30
CA ALA A 623 -7.51 13.77 -8.15
C ALA A 623 -7.30 12.86 -9.35
N LEU A 624 -8.30 12.04 -9.66
CA LEU A 624 -8.36 11.13 -10.79
C LEU A 624 -9.65 11.38 -11.57
N LEU A 625 -9.52 11.71 -12.83
CA LEU A 625 -10.61 11.78 -13.79
C LEU A 625 -10.54 10.58 -14.73
N GLY A 626 -11.57 9.79 -14.77
CA GLY A 626 -11.70 8.63 -15.63
C GLY A 626 -12.81 8.80 -16.66
N TRP A 627 -12.63 8.22 -17.83
CA TRP A 627 -13.63 8.13 -18.87
C TRP A 627 -13.61 6.75 -19.54
N THR A 628 -14.79 6.15 -19.67
CA THR A 628 -14.95 4.82 -20.29
C THR A 628 -16.01 4.91 -21.38
N MET A 629 -15.63 4.66 -22.61
CA MET A 629 -16.53 4.61 -23.76
C MET A 629 -16.35 3.33 -24.54
N GLY A 630 -17.32 2.44 -24.44
CA GLY A 630 -17.30 1.15 -25.11
C GLY A 630 -16.08 0.33 -24.69
N ARG A 631 -15.10 0.17 -25.59
CA ARG A 631 -13.87 -0.59 -25.35
C ARG A 631 -12.69 0.26 -24.86
N LEU A 632 -12.82 1.57 -24.93
CA LEU A 632 -11.78 2.53 -24.57
C LEU A 632 -11.99 3.00 -23.13
N ARG A 633 -10.91 3.07 -22.38
CA ARG A 633 -10.83 3.72 -21.06
C ARG A 633 -9.66 4.69 -21.07
N ALA A 634 -9.89 5.92 -20.66
CA ALA A 634 -8.86 6.93 -20.44
C ALA A 634 -8.94 7.43 -19.01
N ALA A 635 -7.81 7.78 -18.42
CA ALA A 635 -7.74 8.41 -17.11
C ALA A 635 -6.60 9.42 -17.06
N ALA A 636 -6.78 10.46 -16.27
CA ALA A 636 -5.75 11.43 -15.93
C ALA A 636 -5.78 11.69 -14.43
N ASP A 637 -4.62 11.76 -13.82
CA ASP A 637 -4.49 12.01 -12.39
C ASP A 637 -3.46 13.08 -12.07
N VAL A 638 -3.65 13.70 -10.92
CA VAL A 638 -2.70 14.62 -10.31
C VAL A 638 -2.51 14.27 -8.84
N HIS A 639 -1.27 14.25 -8.41
CA HIS A 639 -0.90 14.12 -7.01
C HIS A 639 -0.05 15.34 -6.61
N TYR A 640 -0.63 16.25 -5.84
CA TYR A 640 0.03 17.43 -5.29
C TYR A 640 0.43 17.19 -3.84
N ILE A 641 1.64 17.56 -3.49
CA ILE A 641 2.19 17.52 -2.14
C ILE A 641 2.81 18.87 -1.85
N GLY A 642 2.32 19.54 -0.81
CA GLY A 642 2.84 20.83 -0.36
C GLY A 642 4.24 20.75 0.18
N GLY A 643 4.93 21.88 0.24
CA GLY A 643 6.25 21.98 0.85
C GLY A 643 6.21 21.56 2.33
N ASN A 644 7.28 20.92 2.80
CA ASN A 644 7.35 20.42 4.17
C ASN A 644 8.79 20.41 4.69
N ALA A 645 8.97 20.55 6.00
CA ALA A 645 10.25 20.46 6.65
C ALA A 645 10.84 19.05 6.53
N LEU A 646 12.14 18.95 6.34
CA LEU A 646 12.89 17.69 6.27
C LEU A 646 13.59 17.36 7.60
N ASP A 647 13.84 18.37 8.43
CA ASP A 647 14.51 18.25 9.72
C ASP A 647 13.68 18.84 10.87
N ARG A 648 14.01 18.51 12.12
CA ARG A 648 13.29 18.99 13.32
C ARG A 648 13.49 20.48 13.60
N TYR A 649 14.59 21.09 13.11
CA TYR A 649 14.84 22.52 13.26
C TYR A 649 14.06 23.36 12.26
N ASN A 650 13.44 22.72 11.24
CA ASN A 650 12.80 23.35 10.10
C ASN A 650 13.78 24.23 9.29
N SER A 651 15.04 23.83 9.24
CA SER A 651 16.07 24.51 8.46
C SER A 651 16.12 24.06 7.01
N GLU A 652 15.76 22.79 6.75
CA GLU A 652 15.69 22.21 5.41
C GLU A 652 14.23 21.96 5.00
N TRP A 653 13.90 22.28 3.75
CA TRP A 653 12.54 22.15 3.22
C TRP A 653 12.52 21.42 1.88
N ALA A 654 11.63 20.46 1.75
CA ALA A 654 11.22 19.95 0.44
C ALA A 654 10.25 20.94 -0.23
N ALA A 655 10.52 21.27 -1.50
CA ALA A 655 9.61 22.10 -2.29
C ALA A 655 8.28 21.37 -2.56
N SER A 656 7.22 22.15 -2.76
CA SER A 656 5.94 21.59 -3.23
C SER A 656 6.08 20.99 -4.63
N ARG A 657 5.33 19.94 -4.90
CA ARG A 657 5.35 19.27 -6.20
C ARG A 657 3.97 18.79 -6.64
N ALA A 658 3.79 18.72 -7.95
CA ALA A 658 2.64 18.10 -8.59
C ALA A 658 3.12 17.05 -9.58
N LEU A 659 2.70 15.80 -9.40
CA LEU A 659 2.96 14.70 -10.30
C LEU A 659 1.69 14.46 -11.12
N ILE A 660 1.80 14.54 -12.43
CA ILE A 660 0.69 14.38 -13.37
C ILE A 660 0.87 13.06 -14.08
N GLY A 661 -0.16 12.22 -14.05
CA GLY A 661 -0.24 10.95 -14.75
C GLY A 661 -1.38 10.93 -15.76
N ALA A 662 -1.23 10.11 -16.80
CA ALA A 662 -2.32 9.82 -17.73
C ALA A 662 -2.21 8.40 -18.25
N SER A 663 -3.35 7.75 -18.47
CA SER A 663 -3.39 6.39 -19.02
C SER A 663 -4.52 6.24 -20.04
N VAL A 664 -4.28 5.40 -21.04
CA VAL A 664 -5.29 4.97 -22.00
C VAL A 664 -5.23 3.46 -22.12
N SER A 665 -6.36 2.79 -22.04
CA SER A 665 -6.43 1.36 -22.26
C SER A 665 -7.59 0.97 -23.17
N MET A 666 -7.38 -0.05 -24.01
CA MET A 666 -8.35 -0.51 -24.98
C MET A 666 -8.55 -2.01 -24.90
N LEU A 667 -9.80 -2.46 -24.87
CA LEU A 667 -10.18 -3.85 -25.00
C LEU A 667 -10.17 -4.22 -26.50
N VAL A 668 -9.12 -4.90 -26.95
CA VAL A 668 -8.91 -5.22 -28.38
C VAL A 668 -9.81 -6.35 -28.84
N HIS A 669 -9.93 -7.40 -28.03
CA HIS A 669 -10.69 -8.58 -28.36
C HIS A 669 -11.75 -8.91 -27.30
N ARG A 670 -12.95 -9.34 -27.72
CA ARG A 670 -14.04 -9.74 -26.79
C ARG A 670 -13.67 -10.90 -25.86
N GLY A 671 -12.61 -11.64 -26.19
CA GLY A 671 -12.00 -12.67 -25.34
C GLY A 671 -11.13 -12.15 -24.20
N GLY A 672 -11.13 -10.83 -23.90
CA GLY A 672 -10.49 -10.29 -22.72
C GLY A 672 -9.07 -9.73 -22.90
N LEU A 673 -8.59 -9.54 -24.15
CA LEU A 673 -7.30 -8.90 -24.42
C LEU A 673 -7.41 -7.37 -24.27
N ARG A 674 -6.68 -6.80 -23.32
CA ARG A 674 -6.58 -5.35 -23.07
C ARG A 674 -5.14 -4.88 -23.24
N LEU A 675 -4.98 -3.79 -23.98
CA LEU A 675 -3.71 -3.05 -24.09
C LEU A 675 -3.83 -1.76 -23.29
N ALA A 676 -2.78 -1.35 -22.59
CA ALA A 676 -2.74 -0.08 -21.87
C ALA A 676 -1.41 0.62 -22.08
N LEU A 677 -1.48 1.95 -22.20
CA LEU A 677 -0.35 2.88 -22.23
C LEU A 677 -0.53 3.86 -21.07
N GLU A 678 0.54 4.12 -20.33
CA GLU A 678 0.55 5.02 -19.18
C GLU A 678 1.79 5.90 -19.21
N GLY A 679 1.60 7.18 -18.93
CA GLY A 679 2.67 8.14 -18.67
C GLY A 679 2.61 8.61 -17.22
N LYS A 680 3.73 8.61 -16.51
CA LYS A 680 3.89 9.11 -15.15
C LYS A 680 4.80 10.32 -15.11
N ASN A 681 4.55 11.24 -14.17
CA ASN A 681 5.29 12.50 -14.02
C ASN A 681 5.42 13.27 -15.35
N LEU A 682 4.33 13.36 -16.13
CA LEU A 682 4.32 13.97 -17.46
C LEU A 682 4.73 15.45 -17.44
N GLY A 683 4.52 16.15 -16.31
CA GLY A 683 5.00 17.50 -16.08
C GLY A 683 6.52 17.62 -16.04
N GLY A 684 7.24 16.51 -15.82
CA GLY A 684 8.71 16.50 -15.71
C GLY A 684 9.22 17.22 -14.46
N GLY A 685 8.37 17.34 -13.42
CA GLY A 685 8.76 17.97 -12.16
C GLY A 685 9.89 17.21 -11.48
N ARG A 686 10.90 17.95 -11.01
CA ARG A 686 11.92 17.40 -10.11
C ARG A 686 11.25 17.12 -8.77
N ALA A 687 11.40 15.91 -8.25
CA ALA A 687 10.74 15.51 -7.01
C ALA A 687 11.73 14.79 -6.09
N THR A 688 11.70 15.17 -4.82
CA THR A 688 12.39 14.49 -3.73
C THR A 688 11.45 14.45 -2.53
N ASP A 689 11.42 13.33 -1.83
CA ASP A 689 10.72 13.20 -0.54
C ASP A 689 11.69 13.34 0.62
N VAL A 690 12.93 12.95 0.39
CA VAL A 690 14.03 12.96 1.38
C VAL A 690 15.23 13.60 0.72
N GLY A 691 15.91 14.51 1.41
CA GLY A 691 17.07 15.21 0.91
C GLY A 691 18.15 14.26 0.38
N GLY A 692 18.61 14.47 -0.86
CA GLY A 692 19.61 13.64 -1.52
C GLY A 692 19.06 12.34 -2.16
N PHE A 693 17.74 12.08 -2.10
CA PHE A 693 17.13 10.89 -2.73
C PHE A 693 16.19 11.32 -3.86
N PRO A 694 16.70 11.43 -5.11
CA PRO A 694 15.89 11.86 -6.24
C PRO A 694 14.85 10.81 -6.62
N LEU A 695 13.69 11.29 -7.09
CA LEU A 695 12.62 10.47 -7.67
C LEU A 695 12.68 10.51 -9.20
N PRO A 696 12.16 9.47 -9.91
CA PRO A 696 12.17 9.41 -11.35
C PRO A 696 11.43 10.58 -12.02
N GLY A 697 11.98 11.06 -13.12
CA GLY A 697 11.35 12.02 -14.02
C GLY A 697 10.21 11.39 -14.84
N ARG A 698 9.97 11.92 -16.05
CA ARG A 698 8.97 11.39 -16.99
C ARG A 698 9.23 9.93 -17.30
N SER A 699 8.19 9.11 -17.25
CA SER A 699 8.27 7.69 -17.58
C SER A 699 7.02 7.22 -18.31
N VAL A 700 7.17 6.21 -19.17
CA VAL A 700 6.10 5.63 -19.97
C VAL A 700 6.10 4.12 -19.81
N PHE A 701 4.92 3.53 -19.70
CA PHE A 701 4.72 2.10 -19.52
C PHE A 701 3.65 1.59 -20.50
N PHE A 702 3.88 0.42 -21.06
CA PHE A 702 2.93 -0.31 -21.88
C PHE A 702 2.62 -1.66 -21.28
N SER A 703 1.35 -2.06 -21.25
CA SER A 703 0.97 -3.40 -20.80
C SER A 703 -0.01 -4.10 -21.73
N CYS A 704 0.15 -5.42 -21.79
CA CYS A 704 -0.76 -6.36 -22.44
C CYS A 704 -1.32 -7.31 -21.39
N ARG A 705 -2.65 -7.37 -21.28
CA ARG A 705 -3.37 -8.18 -20.31
C ARG A 705 -4.38 -9.07 -21.02
N ALA A 706 -4.31 -10.37 -20.80
CA ALA A 706 -5.25 -11.33 -21.33
C ALA A 706 -6.00 -12.03 -20.19
N ARG A 707 -7.33 -11.97 -20.19
CA ARG A 707 -8.19 -12.78 -19.32
C ARG A 707 -8.64 -14.02 -20.08
N LEU A 708 -8.39 -15.19 -19.51
CA LEU A 708 -8.74 -16.48 -20.09
C LEU A 708 -9.98 -17.04 -19.39
N GLY A 709 -10.98 -17.51 -20.14
CA GLY A 709 -12.23 -18.05 -19.60
C GLY A 709 -13.46 -17.38 -20.21
N ALA A 710 -14.67 -17.89 -19.89
CA ALA A 710 -15.91 -17.37 -20.44
C ALA A 710 -16.01 -15.84 -20.22
N PRO A 711 -16.52 -15.07 -21.20
CA PRO A 711 -16.78 -13.66 -21.01
C PRO A 711 -17.62 -13.52 -19.74
N VAL A 712 -17.19 -12.61 -18.83
CA VAL A 712 -18.01 -12.25 -17.68
C VAL A 712 -19.39 -11.90 -18.24
N SER A 713 -20.39 -12.73 -17.95
CA SER A 713 -21.77 -12.55 -18.38
C SER A 713 -22.26 -11.23 -17.79
N GLY A 714 -22.19 -10.16 -18.60
CA GLY A 714 -22.48 -8.79 -18.19
C GLY A 714 -21.91 -7.71 -19.09
N LEU A 715 -21.08 -8.06 -20.08
CA LEU A 715 -20.55 -7.12 -21.08
C LEU A 715 -21.32 -7.25 -22.42
N HIS A 716 -22.63 -7.09 -22.39
CA HIS A 716 -23.44 -6.86 -23.61
C HIS A 716 -24.07 -5.49 -23.56
#